data_f075d620b586baed33ed86344a5d0fd6
#
_entry.id   f075d620b586baed33ed86344a5d0fd6
#
_cell.length_a   1.000
_cell.length_b   1.000
_cell.length_c   1.000
_cell.angle_alpha   90.00
_cell.angle_beta   90.00
_cell.angle_gamma   90.00
#
_symmetry.space_group_name_H-M   'P 1'
#
loop_
_entity.id
_entity.type
_entity.pdbx_description
1 polymer ?
#
loop_
_entity_poly.entity_id
_entity_poly.type
_entity_poly.pdbx_seq_one_letter_code
_entity_poly.pdbx_strand_id
1 'polypeptide(L)'
;MRWRAVWMLPVDYDEPVYLAAAARYAAALQASDWPALLQNQHTIEHPALVKLLYAIATTVRGVGSKALQAARTTSLVFGVLQVALLAPLSPVAGFFLAIHTMAIKYTSQAYLEALPAFTSLLAIVAYERSVRIKSPINRWLILSALALGITAAAKYTYLIVALAIVPLLAARNVRRPWLVTFYGGVALLTFLLLDVQIWADPLGRLWQSLSFHPAYAQSSHVQAMGLPWYQQFYYLSRSVPWHPGVFPLPWDTVTFVLGMVGLPLLCRRRPLYALWFVLGMAVLLLWPTRWPQYTLIVLAPLCLSAATLLGASAEWLDQHTGLLRALRPFMPDRATSLFLGFVALALLAFATYVQLQYGEQMKGWTYYGTRNSNIASDSVRALAVDAEGRVWAGTEAGLARFEDGNWSTYNTSNSGLLNNLIRAMAVDHEGRIWLGTEDGVSVLDGEAWSSYTTANSGLPDDHVLCIAPLPAALDTRPGGGPLWFGTEHGASYFDGQTWTSYTADNSGLAGSRVLSIAVDGDGRAWFGTWGGLSVFGGQSWTSYTSANSGLAYDTVSSVVIDREGHIWCGTLDGISVFDGSAWRTYGLMNMALRFNTATVLALDHRGQIWVGGDLPTGPVGAAAMFDGKQWHDYSQYFSGDRQAPVRAIVADPENRIWFGTLLQGVVVYDGFKGEE
;
A
#
# COMPACT_ATOMS: atom_id res chain seq x y z
N MET A 1 -1.17 -18.77 2.64
CA MET A 1 -1.55 -17.37 2.78
C MET A 1 -0.41 -16.50 3.30
N ARG A 2 0.02 -16.58 4.58
CA ARG A 2 1.05 -15.70 5.14
C ARG A 2 2.37 -15.67 4.36
N TRP A 3 2.86 -16.81 3.86
CA TRP A 3 4.06 -16.84 3.01
C TRP A 3 3.88 -16.03 1.72
N ARG A 4 2.72 -16.15 1.07
CA ARG A 4 2.39 -15.32 -0.10
C ARG A 4 2.29 -13.84 0.26
N ALA A 5 1.73 -13.51 1.42
CA ALA A 5 1.61 -12.14 1.88
C ALA A 5 2.97 -11.44 2.01
N VAL A 6 4.02 -12.16 2.45
CA VAL A 6 5.40 -11.63 2.52
C VAL A 6 5.88 -11.12 1.15
N TRP A 7 5.52 -11.83 0.08
CA TRP A 7 6.02 -11.55 -1.26
C TRP A 7 5.07 -10.70 -2.11
N MET A 8 3.77 -10.82 -1.90
CA MET A 8 2.74 -10.25 -2.78
C MET A 8 2.13 -8.96 -2.26
N LEU A 9 2.11 -8.74 -0.94
CA LEU A 9 1.55 -7.49 -0.41
C LEU A 9 2.47 -6.31 -0.74
N PRO A 10 1.89 -5.17 -1.15
CA PRO A 10 2.65 -3.94 -1.41
C PRO A 10 3.40 -3.47 -0.16
N VAL A 11 4.36 -2.58 -0.30
CA VAL A 11 4.99 -1.90 0.84
C VAL A 11 3.93 -1.01 1.47
N ASP A 12 3.70 -1.20 2.77
CA ASP A 12 2.76 -0.38 3.52
C ASP A 12 3.47 0.86 4.07
N TYR A 13 2.69 1.88 4.41
CA TYR A 13 3.17 3.21 4.80
C TYR A 13 4.25 3.19 5.91
N ASP A 14 4.08 2.36 6.93
CA ASP A 14 5.00 2.30 8.08
C ASP A 14 6.23 1.40 7.85
N GLU A 15 6.21 0.49 6.86
CA GLU A 15 7.32 -0.45 6.64
C GLU A 15 8.66 0.25 6.34
N PRO A 16 8.73 1.28 5.46
CA PRO A 16 9.97 2.01 5.23
C PRO A 16 10.54 2.66 6.49
N VAL A 17 9.67 3.20 7.35
CA VAL A 17 10.07 3.83 8.62
C VAL A 17 10.72 2.83 9.56
N TYR A 18 10.13 1.65 9.72
CA TYR A 18 10.67 0.59 10.58
C TYR A 18 11.92 -0.04 9.99
N LEU A 19 12.01 -0.16 8.66
CA LEU A 19 13.22 -0.65 7.98
C LEU A 19 14.38 0.34 8.08
N ALA A 20 14.13 1.65 7.96
CA ALA A 20 15.15 2.67 8.17
C ALA A 20 15.69 2.66 9.61
N ALA A 21 14.82 2.49 10.61
CA ALA A 21 15.23 2.31 11.99
C ALA A 21 16.07 1.02 12.18
N ALA A 22 15.63 -0.10 11.59
CA ALA A 22 16.36 -1.36 11.62
C ALA A 22 17.74 -1.27 10.96
N ALA A 23 17.85 -0.56 9.83
CA ALA A 23 19.13 -0.36 9.13
C ALA A 23 20.15 0.38 10.00
N ARG A 24 19.72 1.39 10.77
CA ARG A 24 20.60 2.10 11.72
C ARG A 24 21.06 1.20 12.86
N TYR A 25 20.18 0.39 13.42
CA TYR A 25 20.57 -0.62 14.41
C TYR A 25 21.54 -1.64 13.82
N ALA A 26 21.32 -2.07 12.57
CA ALA A 26 22.20 -3.00 11.87
C ALA A 26 23.60 -2.40 11.67
N ALA A 27 23.70 -1.13 11.24
CA ALA A 27 24.96 -0.43 11.08
C ALA A 27 25.72 -0.28 12.42
N ALA A 28 25.01 0.11 13.49
CA ALA A 28 25.61 0.24 14.83
C ALA A 28 26.11 -1.11 15.36
N LEU A 29 25.37 -2.20 15.14
CA LEU A 29 25.77 -3.56 15.54
C LEU A 29 27.01 -4.03 14.75
N GLN A 30 27.06 -3.81 13.44
CA GLN A 30 28.19 -4.19 12.58
C GLN A 30 29.46 -3.41 12.95
N ALA A 31 29.31 -2.12 13.26
CA ALA A 31 30.42 -1.28 13.68
C ALA A 31 30.83 -1.47 15.16
N SER A 32 30.09 -2.28 15.93
CA SER A 32 30.21 -2.39 17.40
C SER A 32 30.12 -1.04 18.10
N ASP A 33 29.32 -0.11 17.53
CA ASP A 33 29.13 1.24 18.05
C ASP A 33 27.96 1.27 19.04
N TRP A 34 28.26 0.95 20.30
CA TRP A 34 27.29 0.95 21.38
C TRP A 34 26.66 2.33 21.65
N PRO A 35 27.41 3.46 21.62
CA PRO A 35 26.82 4.79 21.71
C PRO A 35 25.75 5.04 20.64
N ALA A 36 26.03 4.75 19.38
CA ALA A 36 25.07 4.94 18.29
C ALA A 36 23.82 4.04 18.46
N LEU A 37 24.01 2.81 18.95
CA LEU A 37 22.89 1.89 19.25
C LEU A 37 21.98 2.43 20.35
N LEU A 38 22.54 3.00 21.43
CA LEU A 38 21.81 3.54 22.57
C LEU A 38 21.19 4.92 22.28
N GLN A 39 21.78 5.70 21.39
CA GLN A 39 21.33 7.06 21.05
C GLN A 39 20.35 7.10 19.86
N ASN A 40 20.03 5.95 19.26
CA ASN A 40 19.10 5.90 18.15
C ASN A 40 17.68 6.34 18.59
N GLN A 41 17.28 7.55 18.20
CA GLN A 41 16.00 8.18 18.57
C GLN A 41 14.92 8.04 17.48
N HIS A 42 15.19 7.27 16.40
CA HIS A 42 14.19 7.06 15.36
C HIS A 42 13.04 6.18 15.85
N THR A 43 11.82 6.68 15.64
CA THR A 43 10.59 6.01 16.08
C THR A 43 10.61 5.72 17.58
N ILE A 44 10.93 6.74 18.38
CA ILE A 44 11.05 6.65 19.85
C ILE A 44 9.72 6.25 20.53
N GLU A 45 8.60 6.47 19.84
CA GLU A 45 7.25 6.09 20.25
C GLU A 45 7.05 4.57 20.36
N HIS A 46 7.96 3.79 19.78
CA HIS A 46 7.90 2.33 19.81
C HIS A 46 9.19 1.73 20.39
N PRO A 47 9.10 0.70 21.25
CA PRO A 47 10.26 0.01 21.82
C PRO A 47 11.20 -0.57 20.76
N ALA A 48 12.45 -0.82 21.14
CA ALA A 48 13.52 -1.21 20.23
C ALA A 48 13.47 -2.67 19.77
N LEU A 49 12.90 -3.59 20.55
CA LEU A 49 13.09 -5.04 20.38
C LEU A 49 12.76 -5.55 18.98
N VAL A 50 11.62 -5.19 18.41
CA VAL A 50 11.23 -5.67 17.06
C VAL A 50 12.13 -5.10 15.99
N LYS A 51 12.52 -3.81 16.12
CA LYS A 51 13.46 -3.13 15.20
C LYS A 51 14.84 -3.79 15.23
N LEU A 52 15.31 -4.22 16.40
CA LEU A 52 16.55 -4.98 16.57
C LEU A 52 16.46 -6.37 15.94
N LEU A 53 15.34 -7.07 16.07
CA LEU A 53 15.14 -8.35 15.38
C LEU A 53 15.18 -8.19 13.86
N TYR A 54 14.60 -7.12 13.33
CA TYR A 54 14.71 -6.80 11.90
C TYR A 54 16.16 -6.45 11.53
N ALA A 55 16.87 -5.68 12.35
CA ALA A 55 18.28 -5.39 12.14
C ALA A 55 19.14 -6.65 12.04
N ILE A 56 18.98 -7.59 12.98
CA ILE A 56 19.68 -8.87 12.96
C ILE A 56 19.32 -9.69 11.69
N ALA A 57 18.03 -9.74 11.34
CA ALA A 57 17.59 -10.47 10.14
C ALA A 57 18.15 -9.85 8.85
N THR A 58 18.28 -8.54 8.78
CA THR A 58 18.81 -7.82 7.62
C THR A 58 20.32 -7.90 7.52
N THR A 59 21.07 -7.91 8.63
CA THR A 59 22.53 -8.12 8.62
C THR A 59 22.90 -9.48 8.02
N VAL A 60 22.07 -10.51 8.25
CA VAL A 60 22.30 -11.86 7.72
C VAL A 60 21.99 -11.97 6.22
N ARG A 61 21.01 -11.23 5.70
CA ARG A 61 20.51 -11.38 4.32
C ARG A 61 20.88 -10.23 3.36
N GLY A 62 21.44 -9.12 3.84
CA GLY A 62 21.89 -7.99 3.02
C GLY A 62 20.87 -6.84 2.93
N VAL A 63 21.20 -5.80 2.17
CA VAL A 63 20.45 -4.53 2.02
C VAL A 63 19.45 -4.55 0.83
N GLY A 64 18.57 -3.53 0.76
CA GLY A 64 17.61 -3.35 -0.32
C GLY A 64 16.36 -4.23 -0.19
N SER A 65 15.85 -4.76 -1.28
CA SER A 65 14.65 -5.61 -1.29
C SER A 65 14.77 -6.86 -0.41
N LYS A 66 16.00 -7.38 -0.24
CA LYS A 66 16.30 -8.51 0.65
C LYS A 66 16.08 -8.14 2.12
N ALA A 67 16.32 -6.90 2.52
CA ALA A 67 16.08 -6.42 3.88
C ALA A 67 14.57 -6.43 4.22
N LEU A 68 13.73 -5.94 3.32
CA LEU A 68 12.28 -5.97 3.48
C LEU A 68 11.77 -7.41 3.64
N GLN A 69 12.23 -8.32 2.79
CA GLN A 69 11.83 -9.73 2.85
C GLN A 69 12.31 -10.42 4.14
N ALA A 70 13.49 -10.06 4.64
CA ALA A 70 14.01 -10.56 5.92
C ALA A 70 13.13 -10.10 7.09
N ALA A 71 12.79 -8.82 7.16
CA ALA A 71 11.90 -8.26 8.18
C ALA A 71 10.50 -8.88 8.12
N ARG A 72 9.90 -8.99 6.94
CA ARG A 72 8.60 -9.62 6.73
C ARG A 72 8.61 -11.11 7.11
N THR A 73 9.69 -11.83 6.79
CA THR A 73 9.83 -13.24 7.18
C THR A 73 9.92 -13.37 8.71
N THR A 74 10.57 -12.44 9.38
CA THR A 74 10.63 -12.39 10.86
C THR A 74 9.22 -12.21 11.44
N SER A 75 8.43 -11.27 10.93
CA SER A 75 7.03 -11.09 11.32
C SER A 75 6.19 -12.34 11.05
N LEU A 76 6.36 -12.97 9.88
CA LEU A 76 5.68 -14.21 9.50
C LEU A 76 5.88 -15.32 10.53
N VAL A 77 7.11 -15.52 11.03
CA VAL A 77 7.42 -16.55 12.02
C VAL A 77 6.55 -16.36 13.27
N PHE A 78 6.50 -15.14 13.81
CA PHE A 78 5.67 -14.86 15.00
C PHE A 78 4.17 -15.00 14.73
N GLY A 79 3.70 -14.60 13.55
CA GLY A 79 2.32 -14.81 13.13
C GLY A 79 1.93 -16.29 13.02
N VAL A 80 2.83 -17.15 12.54
CA VAL A 80 2.63 -18.61 12.52
C VAL A 80 2.67 -19.20 13.93
N LEU A 81 3.62 -18.78 14.77
CA LEU A 81 3.72 -19.21 16.16
C LEU A 81 2.47 -18.82 16.97
N GLN A 82 1.87 -17.66 16.71
CA GLN A 82 0.60 -17.25 17.34
C GLN A 82 -0.54 -18.23 17.02
N VAL A 83 -0.68 -18.62 15.75
CA VAL A 83 -1.68 -19.62 15.32
C VAL A 83 -1.38 -20.99 15.96
N ALA A 84 -0.11 -21.42 15.91
CA ALA A 84 0.33 -22.69 16.49
C ALA A 84 0.12 -22.76 18.03
N LEU A 85 0.14 -21.62 18.70
CA LEU A 85 -0.13 -21.53 20.14
C LEU A 85 -1.63 -21.55 20.45
N LEU A 86 -2.48 -20.98 19.58
CA LEU A 86 -3.93 -20.93 19.76
C LEU A 86 -4.62 -22.25 19.37
N ALA A 87 -4.13 -22.94 18.35
CA ALA A 87 -4.74 -24.14 17.80
C ALA A 87 -4.86 -25.31 18.82
N PRO A 88 -3.91 -25.58 19.73
CA PRO A 88 -4.06 -26.58 20.78
C PRO A 88 -5.12 -26.24 21.82
N LEU A 89 -5.46 -24.95 22.00
CA LEU A 89 -6.55 -24.52 22.89
C LEU A 89 -7.92 -24.73 22.24
N SER A 90 -8.01 -24.49 20.94
CA SER A 90 -9.14 -24.74 20.07
C SER A 90 -8.69 -24.74 18.61
N PRO A 91 -8.75 -25.88 17.90
CA PRO A 91 -8.40 -25.94 16.47
C PRO A 91 -9.23 -24.96 15.61
N VAL A 92 -10.52 -24.78 15.96
CA VAL A 92 -11.43 -23.84 15.29
C VAL A 92 -10.97 -22.38 15.50
N ALA A 93 -10.54 -22.03 16.71
CA ALA A 93 -9.99 -20.69 16.97
C ALA A 93 -8.67 -20.46 16.21
N GLY A 94 -7.81 -21.47 16.19
CA GLY A 94 -6.57 -21.45 15.40
C GLY A 94 -6.85 -21.27 13.91
N PHE A 95 -7.87 -21.94 13.38
CA PHE A 95 -8.30 -21.79 11.99
C PHE A 95 -8.79 -20.37 11.71
N PHE A 96 -9.71 -19.81 12.50
CA PHE A 96 -10.16 -18.43 12.33
C PHE A 96 -9.00 -17.43 12.33
N LEU A 97 -8.06 -17.58 13.28
CA LEU A 97 -6.88 -16.70 13.33
C LEU A 97 -5.95 -16.90 12.11
N ALA A 98 -5.87 -18.13 11.59
CA ALA A 98 -5.04 -18.44 10.42
C ALA A 98 -5.54 -17.78 9.13
N ILE A 99 -6.86 -17.62 8.99
CA ILE A 99 -7.49 -17.04 7.79
C ILE A 99 -7.87 -15.57 7.95
N HIS A 100 -7.84 -15.00 9.15
CA HIS A 100 -8.24 -13.61 9.39
C HIS A 100 -7.32 -12.63 8.65
N THR A 101 -7.90 -11.78 7.80
CA THR A 101 -7.12 -10.95 6.87
C THR A 101 -6.24 -9.95 7.60
N MET A 102 -6.73 -9.31 8.67
CA MET A 102 -5.92 -8.43 9.54
C MET A 102 -4.73 -9.15 10.14
N ALA A 103 -4.93 -10.39 10.68
CA ALA A 103 -3.85 -11.18 11.22
C ALA A 103 -2.82 -11.53 10.15
N ILE A 104 -3.25 -11.92 8.94
CA ILE A 104 -2.35 -12.22 7.84
C ILE A 104 -1.56 -10.98 7.45
N LYS A 105 -2.23 -9.84 7.20
CA LYS A 105 -1.60 -8.59 6.78
C LYS A 105 -0.52 -8.17 7.78
N TYR A 106 -0.90 -7.85 8.99
CA TYR A 106 -0.01 -7.22 9.98
C TYR A 106 0.97 -8.17 10.67
N THR A 107 0.87 -9.49 10.44
CA THR A 107 1.91 -10.45 10.84
C THR A 107 2.74 -10.99 9.67
N SER A 108 2.57 -10.47 8.46
CA SER A 108 3.34 -10.85 7.28
C SER A 108 4.02 -9.66 6.61
N GLN A 109 3.70 -8.44 7.01
CA GLN A 109 4.41 -7.21 6.68
C GLN A 109 5.41 -6.84 7.79
N ALA A 110 6.36 -5.95 7.51
CA ALA A 110 7.38 -5.54 8.49
C ALA A 110 6.82 -4.52 9.51
N TYR A 111 5.71 -4.89 10.15
CA TYR A 111 5.08 -4.17 11.24
C TYR A 111 5.57 -4.65 12.60
N LEU A 112 5.40 -3.82 13.63
CA LEU A 112 5.86 -4.14 14.99
C LEU A 112 4.88 -5.04 15.78
N GLU A 113 3.77 -5.48 15.17
CA GLU A 113 2.65 -6.17 15.81
C GLU A 113 2.82 -7.68 15.98
N ALA A 114 3.59 -8.34 15.13
CA ALA A 114 3.64 -9.80 15.08
C ALA A 114 4.21 -10.43 16.37
N LEU A 115 5.33 -9.90 16.86
CA LEU A 115 5.95 -10.38 18.10
C LEU A 115 5.06 -10.13 19.32
N PRO A 116 4.55 -8.90 19.59
CA PRO A 116 3.73 -8.67 20.77
C PRO A 116 2.38 -9.39 20.72
N ALA A 117 1.79 -9.61 19.54
CA ALA A 117 0.59 -10.43 19.38
C ALA A 117 0.82 -11.90 19.77
N PHE A 118 1.98 -12.47 19.41
CA PHE A 118 2.37 -13.82 19.82
C PHE A 118 2.68 -13.88 21.33
N THR A 119 3.51 -12.96 21.85
CA THR A 119 3.97 -13.01 23.24
C THR A 119 2.89 -12.67 24.25
N SER A 120 1.92 -11.81 23.91
CA SER A 120 0.74 -11.56 24.73
C SER A 120 -0.15 -12.80 24.87
N LEU A 121 -0.37 -13.54 23.78
CA LEU A 121 -1.07 -14.83 23.84
C LEU A 121 -0.26 -15.86 24.65
N LEU A 122 1.07 -15.91 24.48
CA LEU A 122 1.93 -16.80 25.27
C LEU A 122 1.85 -16.49 26.77
N ALA A 123 1.84 -15.20 27.14
CA ALA A 123 1.68 -14.79 28.54
C ALA A 123 0.37 -15.31 29.15
N ILE A 124 -0.74 -15.17 28.45
CA ILE A 124 -2.07 -15.66 28.88
C ILE A 124 -2.10 -17.19 28.98
N VAL A 125 -1.63 -17.91 27.98
CA VAL A 125 -1.62 -19.38 27.94
C VAL A 125 -0.72 -19.95 29.02
N ALA A 126 0.46 -19.36 29.23
CA ALA A 126 1.37 -19.77 30.29
C ALA A 126 0.78 -19.48 31.66
N TYR A 127 0.13 -18.33 31.88
CA TYR A 127 -0.57 -18.03 33.11
C TYR A 127 -1.70 -19.04 33.38
N GLU A 128 -2.55 -19.35 32.42
CA GLU A 128 -3.61 -20.36 32.55
C GLU A 128 -3.04 -21.73 32.97
N ARG A 129 -1.92 -22.14 32.37
CA ARG A 129 -1.22 -23.39 32.75
C ARG A 129 -0.62 -23.32 34.13
N SER A 130 -0.09 -22.16 34.53
CA SER A 130 0.52 -21.98 35.85
C SER A 130 -0.47 -22.21 37.00
N VAL A 131 -1.71 -21.77 36.78
CA VAL A 131 -2.80 -21.88 37.77
C VAL A 131 -3.20 -23.34 38.06
N ARG A 132 -2.94 -24.26 37.16
CA ARG A 132 -3.24 -25.70 37.30
C ARG A 132 -2.19 -26.43 38.15
N ILE A 133 -1.08 -25.78 38.48
CA ILE A 133 0.03 -26.37 39.25
C ILE A 133 -0.02 -25.89 40.69
N LYS A 134 0.14 -26.80 41.63
CA LYS A 134 0.05 -26.48 43.06
C LYS A 134 1.18 -25.58 43.57
N SER A 135 2.35 -25.60 42.93
CA SER A 135 3.49 -24.73 43.31
C SER A 135 3.18 -23.27 42.99
N PRO A 136 3.35 -22.33 43.92
CA PRO A 136 3.06 -20.92 43.72
C PRO A 136 4.00 -20.29 42.70
N ILE A 137 5.28 -20.65 42.70
CA ILE A 137 6.23 -20.35 41.61
C ILE A 137 6.45 -21.65 40.83
N ASN A 138 6.19 -21.59 39.55
CA ASN A 138 6.41 -22.69 38.63
C ASN A 138 6.88 -22.16 37.28
N ARG A 139 7.42 -23.04 36.43
CA ARG A 139 7.99 -22.68 35.13
C ARG A 139 7.01 -21.91 34.23
N TRP A 140 5.71 -22.16 34.34
CA TRP A 140 4.69 -21.49 33.53
C TRP A 140 4.41 -20.08 34.02
N LEU A 141 4.45 -19.83 35.36
CA LEU A 141 4.31 -18.47 35.89
C LEU A 141 5.50 -17.60 35.49
N ILE A 142 6.72 -18.16 35.54
CA ILE A 142 7.93 -17.48 35.07
C ILE A 142 7.85 -17.22 33.58
N LEU A 143 7.47 -18.21 32.77
CA LEU A 143 7.30 -18.04 31.33
C LEU A 143 6.26 -16.95 30.98
N SER A 144 5.15 -16.90 31.76
CA SER A 144 4.13 -15.86 31.59
C SER A 144 4.70 -14.46 31.86
N ALA A 145 5.48 -14.31 32.94
CA ALA A 145 6.10 -13.01 33.28
C ALA A 145 7.16 -12.59 32.26
N LEU A 146 8.00 -13.53 31.80
CA LEU A 146 8.97 -13.28 30.73
C LEU A 146 8.27 -12.85 29.43
N ALA A 147 7.22 -13.58 29.04
CA ALA A 147 6.44 -13.26 27.84
C ALA A 147 5.79 -11.87 27.94
N LEU A 148 5.31 -11.48 29.14
CA LEU A 148 4.77 -10.14 29.37
C LEU A 148 5.84 -9.05 29.24
N GLY A 149 7.05 -9.28 29.76
CA GLY A 149 8.18 -8.37 29.62
C GLY A 149 8.63 -8.21 28.16
N ILE A 150 8.68 -9.33 27.41
CA ILE A 150 8.95 -9.30 25.96
C ILE A 150 7.85 -8.52 25.21
N THR A 151 6.59 -8.72 25.60
CA THR A 151 5.46 -7.97 25.02
C THR A 151 5.63 -6.46 25.20
N ALA A 152 6.03 -6.02 26.40
CA ALA A 152 6.31 -4.63 26.72
C ALA A 152 7.46 -4.07 25.86
N ALA A 153 8.57 -4.81 25.77
CA ALA A 153 9.74 -4.44 24.99
C ALA A 153 9.51 -4.48 23.47
N ALA A 154 8.44 -5.14 23.03
CA ALA A 154 8.04 -5.18 21.63
C ALA A 154 7.06 -4.04 21.29
N LYS A 155 6.02 -3.82 22.10
CA LYS A 155 5.04 -2.74 21.91
C LYS A 155 4.18 -2.51 23.17
N TYR A 156 4.24 -1.32 23.75
CA TYR A 156 3.58 -0.98 25.02
C TYR A 156 2.06 -1.17 25.01
N THR A 157 1.40 -0.93 23.87
CA THR A 157 -0.06 -1.07 23.76
C THR A 157 -0.55 -2.49 24.06
N TYR A 158 0.28 -3.50 23.86
CA TYR A 158 -0.05 -4.89 24.16
C TYR A 158 0.06 -5.26 25.64
N LEU A 159 0.60 -4.35 26.49
CA LEU A 159 0.57 -4.52 27.95
C LEU A 159 -0.85 -4.58 28.55
N ILE A 160 -1.88 -4.28 27.78
CA ILE A 160 -3.28 -4.49 28.16
C ILE A 160 -3.51 -5.90 28.71
N VAL A 161 -2.78 -6.88 28.24
CA VAL A 161 -2.88 -8.26 28.73
C VAL A 161 -2.51 -8.39 30.22
N ALA A 162 -1.67 -7.50 30.73
CA ALA A 162 -1.36 -7.43 32.15
C ALA A 162 -2.60 -7.07 32.99
N LEU A 163 -3.51 -6.23 32.47
CA LEU A 163 -4.76 -5.87 33.14
C LEU A 163 -5.70 -7.08 33.31
N ALA A 164 -5.55 -8.11 32.48
CA ALA A 164 -6.28 -9.36 32.68
C ALA A 164 -5.56 -10.32 33.62
N ILE A 165 -4.23 -10.42 33.58
CA ILE A 165 -3.45 -11.38 34.36
C ILE A 165 -3.29 -10.93 35.83
N VAL A 166 -2.84 -9.66 36.04
CA VAL A 166 -2.42 -9.19 37.38
C VAL A 166 -3.55 -9.19 38.40
N PRO A 167 -4.78 -8.70 38.10
CA PRO A 167 -5.89 -8.77 39.07
C PRO A 167 -6.28 -10.22 39.43
N LEU A 168 -6.25 -11.13 38.44
CA LEU A 168 -6.57 -12.55 38.71
C LEU A 168 -5.47 -13.24 39.51
N LEU A 169 -4.20 -12.90 39.27
CA LEU A 169 -3.08 -13.37 40.09
C LEU A 169 -3.21 -12.86 41.51
N ALA A 170 -3.53 -11.60 41.73
CA ALA A 170 -3.74 -10.99 43.05
C ALA A 170 -4.95 -11.62 43.76
N ALA A 171 -6.10 -11.72 43.09
CA ALA A 171 -7.32 -12.29 43.69
C ALA A 171 -7.15 -13.75 44.13
N ARG A 172 -6.40 -14.55 43.37
CA ARG A 172 -6.14 -15.96 43.70
C ARG A 172 -5.07 -16.14 44.77
N ASN A 173 -4.23 -15.17 44.98
CA ASN A 173 -3.09 -15.26 45.89
C ASN A 173 -3.12 -14.19 46.99
N VAL A 174 -4.31 -13.87 47.52
CA VAL A 174 -4.51 -12.83 48.58
C VAL A 174 -3.58 -13.07 49.77
N ARG A 175 -3.32 -14.33 50.14
CA ARG A 175 -2.42 -14.69 51.24
C ARG A 175 -0.92 -14.65 50.87
N ARG A 176 -0.58 -14.37 49.61
CA ARG A 176 0.79 -14.32 49.09
C ARG A 176 0.97 -13.15 48.13
N PRO A 177 0.78 -11.89 48.57
CA PRO A 177 0.82 -10.72 47.71
C PRO A 177 2.18 -10.54 47.03
N TRP A 178 3.25 -11.03 47.62
CA TRP A 178 4.60 -11.02 47.06
C TRP A 178 4.71 -11.72 45.67
N LEU A 179 3.78 -12.64 45.35
CA LEU A 179 3.75 -13.27 44.03
C LEU A 179 3.45 -12.27 42.92
N VAL A 180 2.64 -11.26 43.19
CA VAL A 180 2.36 -10.18 42.24
C VAL A 180 3.62 -9.35 42.02
N THR A 181 4.32 -9.01 43.12
CA THR A 181 5.60 -8.28 43.03
C THR A 181 6.67 -9.09 42.33
N PHE A 182 6.78 -10.39 42.62
CA PHE A 182 7.69 -11.31 41.91
C PHE A 182 7.37 -11.35 40.41
N TYR A 183 6.10 -11.57 40.04
CA TYR A 183 5.66 -11.62 38.65
C TYR A 183 5.95 -10.32 37.90
N GLY A 184 5.56 -9.18 38.50
CA GLY A 184 5.83 -7.86 37.97
C GLY A 184 7.33 -7.55 37.89
N GLY A 185 8.11 -7.95 38.86
CA GLY A 185 9.57 -7.79 38.89
C GLY A 185 10.27 -8.54 37.76
N VAL A 186 9.88 -9.81 37.51
CA VAL A 186 10.41 -10.60 36.40
C VAL A 186 10.01 -9.95 35.06
N ALA A 187 8.77 -9.53 34.91
CA ALA A 187 8.31 -8.86 33.67
C ALA A 187 9.05 -7.53 33.44
N LEU A 188 9.17 -6.69 34.47
CA LEU A 188 9.88 -5.42 34.41
C LEU A 188 11.37 -5.61 34.08
N LEU A 189 12.04 -6.55 34.77
CA LEU A 189 13.44 -6.84 34.47
C LEU A 189 13.64 -7.29 33.03
N THR A 190 12.76 -8.16 32.52
CA THR A 190 12.79 -8.61 31.12
C THR A 190 12.61 -7.44 30.15
N PHE A 191 11.65 -6.56 30.43
CA PHE A 191 11.42 -5.35 29.66
C PHE A 191 12.66 -4.45 29.63
N LEU A 192 13.22 -4.11 30.80
CA LEU A 192 14.39 -3.26 30.93
C LEU A 192 15.62 -3.84 30.22
N LEU A 193 15.79 -5.16 30.22
CA LEU A 193 16.92 -5.82 29.54
C LEU A 193 16.78 -5.82 28.02
N LEU A 194 15.56 -5.89 27.49
CA LEU A 194 15.31 -6.07 26.06
C LEU A 194 15.01 -4.77 25.31
N ASP A 195 14.55 -3.73 25.99
CA ASP A 195 14.34 -2.42 25.37
C ASP A 195 15.56 -1.52 25.54
N VAL A 196 16.58 -1.76 24.73
CA VAL A 196 17.86 -0.99 24.78
C VAL A 196 17.68 0.50 24.55
N GLN A 197 16.57 0.92 23.96
CA GLN A 197 16.28 2.31 23.67
C GLN A 197 16.13 3.16 24.95
N ILE A 198 15.67 2.54 26.04
CA ILE A 198 15.47 3.25 27.32
C ILE A 198 16.73 3.28 28.19
N TRP A 199 17.81 2.56 27.87
CA TRP A 199 18.97 2.41 28.77
C TRP A 199 19.69 3.73 29.07
N ALA A 200 19.76 4.66 28.10
CA ALA A 200 20.44 5.93 28.31
C ALA A 200 19.67 6.91 29.23
N ASP A 201 18.32 6.86 29.20
CA ASP A 201 17.41 7.66 30.03
C ASP A 201 16.09 6.93 30.20
N PRO A 202 15.97 5.99 31.17
CA PRO A 202 14.79 5.13 31.30
C PRO A 202 13.48 5.88 31.52
N LEU A 203 13.48 6.90 32.36
CA LEU A 203 12.26 7.63 32.71
C LEU A 203 11.88 8.64 31.64
N GLY A 204 12.84 9.42 31.12
CA GLY A 204 12.58 10.42 30.11
C GLY A 204 12.11 9.79 28.80
N ARG A 205 12.76 8.73 28.34
CA ARG A 205 12.40 8.04 27.09
C ARG A 205 11.09 7.27 27.20
N LEU A 206 10.83 6.64 28.32
CA LEU A 206 9.51 6.02 28.58
C LEU A 206 8.40 7.06 28.57
N TRP A 207 8.64 8.23 29.21
CA TRP A 207 7.69 9.34 29.18
C TRP A 207 7.46 9.88 27.78
N GLN A 208 8.51 10.11 27.01
CA GLN A 208 8.42 10.54 25.61
C GLN A 208 7.59 9.56 24.78
N SER A 209 7.83 8.25 24.91
CA SER A 209 7.10 7.23 24.19
C SER A 209 5.61 7.19 24.57
N LEU A 210 5.29 7.30 25.85
CA LEU A 210 3.90 7.30 26.33
C LEU A 210 3.15 8.58 25.97
N SER A 211 3.81 9.74 25.98
CA SER A 211 3.23 11.04 25.63
C SER A 211 3.08 11.27 24.13
N PHE A 212 3.78 10.50 23.30
CA PHE A 212 3.74 10.62 21.84
C PHE A 212 2.32 10.44 21.29
N HIS A 213 1.63 9.35 21.65
CA HIS A 213 0.33 9.04 21.08
C HIS A 213 -0.76 10.10 21.34
N PRO A 214 -0.92 10.66 22.55
CA PRO A 214 -1.84 11.78 22.78
C PRO A 214 -1.48 13.02 21.97
N ALA A 215 -0.19 13.35 21.86
CA ALA A 215 0.27 14.49 21.06
C ALA A 215 0.06 14.26 19.56
N TYR A 216 0.41 13.09 19.06
CA TYR A 216 0.22 12.72 17.66
C TYR A 216 -1.25 12.67 17.23
N ALA A 217 -2.15 12.27 18.14
CA ALA A 217 -3.59 12.30 17.89
C ALA A 217 -4.14 13.71 17.62
N GLN A 218 -3.43 14.75 18.07
CA GLN A 218 -3.79 16.16 17.83
C GLN A 218 -3.14 16.71 16.54
N SER A 219 -2.32 15.93 15.85
CA SER A 219 -1.70 16.35 14.59
C SER A 219 -2.77 16.57 13.50
N SER A 220 -2.48 17.49 12.57
CA SER A 220 -3.36 17.77 11.42
C SER A 220 -3.66 16.51 10.61
N HIS A 221 -2.68 15.62 10.47
CA HIS A 221 -2.81 14.35 9.75
C HIS A 221 -3.86 13.43 10.37
N VAL A 222 -3.83 13.21 11.70
CA VAL A 222 -4.82 12.36 12.39
C VAL A 222 -6.20 13.01 12.44
N GLN A 223 -6.25 14.33 12.66
CA GLN A 223 -7.51 15.08 12.70
C GLN A 223 -8.21 15.09 11.33
N ALA A 224 -7.44 15.24 10.24
CA ALA A 224 -7.99 15.20 8.88
C ALA A 224 -8.62 13.83 8.51
N MET A 225 -8.18 12.73 9.13
CA MET A 225 -8.79 11.41 8.91
C MET A 225 -10.19 11.26 9.50
N GLY A 226 -10.56 12.04 10.51
CA GLY A 226 -11.91 12.06 11.08
C GLY A 226 -12.44 10.71 11.59
N LEU A 227 -11.59 9.79 12.01
CA LEU A 227 -11.96 8.42 12.36
C LEU A 227 -12.87 8.40 13.60
N PRO A 228 -14.08 7.81 13.51
CA PRO A 228 -15.04 7.78 14.61
C PRO A 228 -14.54 6.89 15.77
N TRP A 229 -15.07 7.12 16.99
CA TRP A 229 -14.67 6.38 18.18
C TRP A 229 -14.88 4.87 18.06
N TYR A 230 -15.83 4.40 17.26
CA TYR A 230 -16.14 3.00 17.02
C TYR A 230 -15.33 2.34 15.88
N GLN A 231 -14.36 3.03 15.30
CA GLN A 231 -13.62 2.56 14.12
C GLN A 231 -12.97 1.18 14.30
N GLN A 232 -12.60 0.82 15.52
CA GLN A 232 -12.01 -0.49 15.81
C GLN A 232 -12.98 -1.66 15.59
N PHE A 233 -14.29 -1.45 15.84
CA PHE A 233 -15.31 -2.46 15.52
C PHE A 233 -15.45 -2.63 14.00
N TYR A 234 -15.35 -1.53 13.26
CA TYR A 234 -15.36 -1.56 11.80
C TYR A 234 -14.19 -2.40 11.25
N TYR A 235 -12.97 -2.19 11.76
CA TYR A 235 -11.81 -2.97 11.35
C TYR A 235 -11.90 -4.46 11.73
N LEU A 236 -12.47 -4.79 12.89
CA LEU A 236 -12.69 -6.19 13.28
C LEU A 236 -13.79 -6.88 12.47
N SER A 237 -14.79 -6.11 11.99
CA SER A 237 -15.94 -6.66 11.27
C SER A 237 -15.75 -6.72 9.75
N ARG A 238 -14.73 -6.06 9.20
CA ARG A 238 -14.46 -6.06 7.76
C ARG A 238 -13.08 -6.60 7.46
N SER A 239 -12.98 -7.27 6.32
CA SER A 239 -11.69 -7.67 5.78
C SER A 239 -10.89 -6.44 5.37
N VAL A 240 -9.57 -6.49 5.53
CA VAL A 240 -8.66 -5.51 4.90
C VAL A 240 -8.90 -5.46 3.40
N PRO A 241 -8.52 -4.34 2.72
CA PRO A 241 -8.62 -4.24 1.28
C PRO A 241 -8.13 -5.52 0.62
N TRP A 242 -8.99 -6.07 -0.21
CA TRP A 242 -8.86 -7.44 -0.65
C TRP A 242 -7.71 -7.64 -1.64
N HIS A 243 -6.82 -8.59 -1.36
CA HIS A 243 -5.83 -9.08 -2.31
C HIS A 243 -6.15 -10.55 -2.59
N PRO A 244 -6.77 -10.89 -3.74
CA PRO A 244 -7.29 -12.23 -4.00
C PRO A 244 -6.21 -13.31 -3.97
N GLY A 245 -5.00 -13.00 -4.39
CA GLY A 245 -3.85 -13.91 -4.32
C GLY A 245 -3.39 -14.25 -2.89
N VAL A 246 -3.76 -13.45 -1.89
CA VAL A 246 -3.33 -13.59 -0.49
C VAL A 246 -4.50 -13.98 0.41
N PHE A 247 -5.70 -13.41 0.20
CA PHE A 247 -6.88 -13.56 1.05
C PHE A 247 -8.03 -14.30 0.33
N PRO A 248 -7.92 -15.60 0.07
CA PRO A 248 -8.96 -16.35 -0.66
C PRO A 248 -10.26 -16.52 0.14
N LEU A 249 -10.24 -16.32 1.46
CA LEU A 249 -11.38 -16.53 2.37
C LEU A 249 -11.54 -15.34 3.32
N PRO A 250 -12.25 -14.27 2.93
CA PRO A 250 -12.47 -13.09 3.78
C PRO A 250 -13.62 -13.34 4.77
N TRP A 251 -13.40 -14.18 5.79
CA TRP A 251 -14.40 -14.54 6.80
C TRP A 251 -14.34 -13.67 8.06
N ASP A 252 -13.76 -12.48 7.99
CA ASP A 252 -13.56 -11.60 9.14
C ASP A 252 -14.89 -11.18 9.76
N THR A 253 -15.88 -10.80 8.94
CA THR A 253 -17.24 -10.48 9.40
C THR A 253 -17.88 -11.66 10.13
N VAL A 254 -17.74 -12.88 9.59
CA VAL A 254 -18.28 -14.10 10.22
C VAL A 254 -17.58 -14.34 11.57
N THR A 255 -16.25 -14.24 11.59
CA THR A 255 -15.46 -14.37 12.84
C THR A 255 -15.88 -13.35 13.88
N PHE A 256 -16.09 -12.08 13.46
CA PHE A 256 -16.52 -11.00 14.34
C PHE A 256 -17.92 -11.27 14.92
N VAL A 257 -18.90 -11.57 14.09
CA VAL A 257 -20.29 -11.85 14.55
C VAL A 257 -20.32 -13.04 15.50
N LEU A 258 -19.71 -14.16 15.13
CA LEU A 258 -19.66 -15.35 15.99
C LEU A 258 -18.88 -15.06 17.29
N GLY A 259 -17.84 -14.27 17.21
CA GLY A 259 -17.05 -13.86 18.39
C GLY A 259 -17.82 -13.00 19.36
N MET A 260 -18.56 -12.01 18.87
CA MET A 260 -19.38 -11.14 19.72
C MET A 260 -20.55 -11.91 20.37
N VAL A 261 -21.24 -12.76 19.61
CA VAL A 261 -22.32 -13.60 20.13
C VAL A 261 -21.78 -14.67 21.11
N GLY A 262 -20.58 -15.18 20.91
CA GLY A 262 -19.94 -16.16 21.77
C GLY A 262 -19.37 -15.61 23.07
N LEU A 263 -19.21 -14.28 23.19
CA LEU A 263 -18.54 -13.65 24.33
C LEU A 263 -19.15 -14.01 25.70
N PRO A 264 -20.48 -14.04 25.88
CA PRO A 264 -21.07 -14.48 27.16
C PRO A 264 -20.71 -15.93 27.53
N LEU A 265 -20.58 -16.82 26.54
CA LEU A 265 -20.16 -18.20 26.74
C LEU A 265 -18.65 -18.27 27.11
N LEU A 266 -17.83 -17.46 26.44
CA LEU A 266 -16.42 -17.33 26.75
C LEU A 266 -16.21 -16.81 28.18
N CYS A 267 -17.01 -15.85 28.67
CA CYS A 267 -16.99 -15.36 30.04
C CYS A 267 -17.22 -16.50 31.05
N ARG A 268 -18.12 -17.43 30.76
CA ARG A 268 -18.42 -18.58 31.62
C ARG A 268 -17.36 -19.67 31.55
N ARG A 269 -16.89 -20.01 30.33
CA ARG A 269 -15.97 -21.15 30.11
C ARG A 269 -14.50 -20.80 30.30
N ARG A 270 -14.10 -19.57 29.91
CA ARG A 270 -12.71 -19.10 29.93
C ARG A 270 -12.63 -17.60 30.28
N PRO A 271 -12.93 -17.20 31.51
CA PRO A 271 -13.07 -15.81 31.92
C PRO A 271 -11.82 -14.97 31.71
N LEU A 272 -10.62 -15.54 31.75
CA LEU A 272 -9.36 -14.84 31.49
C LEU A 272 -9.30 -14.26 30.06
N TYR A 273 -9.71 -15.04 29.08
CA TYR A 273 -9.71 -14.58 27.67
C TYR A 273 -10.83 -13.57 27.39
N ALA A 274 -11.99 -13.76 28.04
CA ALA A 274 -13.08 -12.80 27.94
C ALA A 274 -12.70 -11.46 28.58
N LEU A 275 -12.04 -11.47 29.74
CA LEU A 275 -11.53 -10.29 30.41
C LEU A 275 -10.49 -9.58 29.53
N TRP A 276 -9.56 -10.33 28.92
CA TRP A 276 -8.61 -9.78 27.97
C TRP A 276 -9.32 -9.09 26.79
N PHE A 277 -10.33 -9.73 26.18
CA PHE A 277 -11.10 -9.13 25.08
C PHE A 277 -11.78 -7.82 25.51
N VAL A 278 -12.52 -7.85 26.63
CA VAL A 278 -13.30 -6.69 27.11
C VAL A 278 -12.37 -5.52 27.47
N LEU A 279 -11.31 -5.77 28.23
CA LEU A 279 -10.34 -4.73 28.61
C LEU A 279 -9.57 -4.23 27.37
N GLY A 280 -9.17 -5.13 26.47
CA GLY A 280 -8.53 -4.78 25.22
C GLY A 280 -9.40 -3.87 24.36
N MET A 281 -10.67 -4.21 24.19
CA MET A 281 -11.62 -3.35 23.44
C MET A 281 -11.85 -2.01 24.13
N ALA A 282 -12.01 -1.99 25.45
CA ALA A 282 -12.20 -0.74 26.20
C ALA A 282 -11.01 0.22 25.99
N VAL A 283 -9.78 -0.29 26.07
CA VAL A 283 -8.59 0.52 25.82
C VAL A 283 -8.52 0.96 24.36
N LEU A 284 -8.80 0.08 23.39
CA LEU A 284 -8.76 0.43 21.96
C LEU A 284 -9.79 1.49 21.58
N LEU A 285 -10.97 1.49 22.20
CA LEU A 285 -12.00 2.51 21.98
C LEU A 285 -11.61 3.87 22.57
N LEU A 286 -10.85 3.87 23.67
CA LEU A 286 -10.33 5.07 24.33
C LEU A 286 -8.99 5.52 23.77
N TRP A 287 -8.32 4.67 22.97
CA TRP A 287 -7.00 4.97 22.43
C TRP A 287 -7.06 6.14 21.45
N PRO A 288 -6.18 7.13 21.56
CA PRO A 288 -6.27 8.38 20.80
C PRO A 288 -6.07 8.18 19.29
N THR A 289 -5.25 7.20 18.87
CA THR A 289 -5.03 6.86 17.46
C THR A 289 -5.73 5.54 17.11
N ARG A 290 -6.53 5.53 16.04
CA ARG A 290 -7.44 4.41 15.70
C ARG A 290 -6.96 3.63 14.48
N TRP A 291 -5.71 3.14 14.54
CA TRP A 291 -5.12 2.40 13.45
C TRP A 291 -5.58 0.92 13.41
N PRO A 292 -5.74 0.33 12.22
CA PRO A 292 -6.29 -1.03 12.07
C PRO A 292 -5.40 -2.12 12.69
N GLN A 293 -4.07 -1.96 12.71
CA GLN A 293 -3.14 -2.93 13.28
C GLN A 293 -3.34 -3.15 14.79
N TYR A 294 -3.91 -2.19 15.51
CA TYR A 294 -4.18 -2.36 16.95
C TYR A 294 -5.24 -3.40 17.25
N THR A 295 -6.10 -3.76 16.30
CA THR A 295 -7.10 -4.82 16.47
C THR A 295 -6.49 -6.18 16.76
N LEU A 296 -5.21 -6.42 16.39
CA LEU A 296 -4.51 -7.67 16.70
C LEU A 296 -4.43 -7.96 18.21
N ILE A 297 -4.51 -6.92 19.06
CA ILE A 297 -4.51 -7.04 20.52
C ILE A 297 -5.65 -7.95 21.00
N VAL A 298 -6.83 -7.87 20.38
CA VAL A 298 -8.05 -8.57 20.81
C VAL A 298 -8.44 -9.72 19.87
N LEU A 299 -7.70 -9.95 18.81
CA LEU A 299 -8.08 -10.89 17.78
C LEU A 299 -8.05 -12.36 18.24
N ALA A 300 -7.03 -12.76 18.99
CA ALA A 300 -6.95 -14.13 19.51
C ALA A 300 -8.12 -14.49 20.45
N PRO A 301 -8.50 -13.67 21.44
CA PRO A 301 -9.67 -13.95 22.26
C PRO A 301 -10.98 -13.85 21.48
N LEU A 302 -11.11 -13.02 20.43
CA LEU A 302 -12.27 -12.98 19.54
C LEU A 302 -12.45 -14.29 18.77
N CYS A 303 -11.38 -14.83 18.19
CA CYS A 303 -11.38 -16.13 17.51
C CYS A 303 -11.75 -17.26 18.46
N LEU A 304 -11.25 -17.23 19.71
CA LEU A 304 -11.59 -18.21 20.73
C LEU A 304 -13.05 -18.10 21.16
N SER A 305 -13.62 -16.90 21.20
CA SER A 305 -15.02 -16.65 21.48
C SER A 305 -15.92 -17.25 20.40
N ALA A 306 -15.62 -17.00 19.13
CA ALA A 306 -16.31 -17.58 17.98
C ALA A 306 -16.30 -19.12 18.03
N ALA A 307 -15.15 -19.71 18.30
CA ALA A 307 -14.98 -21.15 18.44
C ALA A 307 -15.76 -21.74 19.62
N THR A 308 -15.84 -20.99 20.74
CA THR A 308 -16.61 -21.40 21.92
C THR A 308 -18.11 -21.45 21.63
N LEU A 309 -18.64 -20.51 20.85
CA LEU A 309 -20.02 -20.51 20.38
C LEU A 309 -20.30 -21.73 19.50
N LEU A 310 -19.48 -21.97 18.49
CA LEU A 310 -19.64 -23.10 17.57
C LEU A 310 -19.59 -24.45 18.30
N GLY A 311 -18.66 -24.59 19.26
CA GLY A 311 -18.59 -25.78 20.11
C GLY A 311 -19.86 -25.98 20.95
N ALA A 312 -20.39 -24.93 21.57
CA ALA A 312 -21.62 -24.99 22.35
C ALA A 312 -22.85 -25.30 21.47
N SER A 313 -22.91 -24.73 20.27
CA SER A 313 -23.98 -25.02 19.30
C SER A 313 -23.95 -26.47 18.84
N ALA A 314 -22.77 -27.03 18.60
CA ALA A 314 -22.60 -28.44 18.24
C ALA A 314 -23.01 -29.37 19.41
N GLU A 315 -22.62 -29.06 20.65
CA GLU A 315 -23.04 -29.79 21.86
C GLU A 315 -24.57 -29.75 22.04
N TRP A 316 -25.19 -28.59 21.84
CA TRP A 316 -26.63 -28.41 21.93
C TRP A 316 -27.37 -29.22 20.85
N LEU A 317 -26.90 -29.17 19.61
CA LEU A 317 -27.45 -29.92 18.49
C LEU A 317 -27.39 -31.43 18.76
N ASP A 318 -26.27 -31.95 19.27
CA ASP A 318 -26.10 -33.36 19.63
C ASP A 318 -27.08 -33.80 20.73
N GLN A 319 -27.31 -32.94 21.71
CA GLN A 319 -28.25 -33.20 22.80
C GLN A 319 -29.70 -33.27 22.33
N HIS A 320 -30.11 -32.43 21.37
CA HIS A 320 -31.52 -32.33 20.94
C HIS A 320 -31.88 -33.23 19.73
N THR A 321 -30.92 -33.49 18.86
CA THR A 321 -31.17 -34.26 17.65
C THR A 321 -30.59 -35.67 17.68
N GLY A 322 -29.66 -35.93 18.56
CA GLY A 322 -28.88 -37.18 18.56
C GLY A 322 -28.03 -37.38 17.31
N LEU A 323 -27.95 -36.35 16.44
CA LEU A 323 -27.32 -36.43 15.12
C LEU A 323 -25.86 -36.85 15.19
N LEU A 324 -25.09 -36.26 16.10
CA LEU A 324 -23.69 -36.61 16.29
C LEU A 324 -23.57 -38.01 16.94
N ARG A 325 -24.50 -38.41 17.83
CA ARG A 325 -24.55 -39.77 18.37
C ARG A 325 -24.90 -40.80 17.29
N ALA A 326 -25.85 -40.48 16.40
CA ALA A 326 -26.21 -41.35 15.25
C ALA A 326 -25.03 -41.50 14.28
N LEU A 327 -24.20 -40.47 14.15
CA LEU A 327 -22.99 -40.49 13.33
C LEU A 327 -21.77 -41.12 14.03
N ARG A 328 -21.79 -41.25 15.39
CA ARG A 328 -20.69 -41.87 16.18
C ARG A 328 -20.29 -43.29 15.73
N PRO A 329 -21.20 -44.20 15.33
CA PRO A 329 -20.79 -45.52 14.82
C PRO A 329 -20.02 -45.43 13.48
N PHE A 330 -20.30 -44.38 12.72
CA PHE A 330 -19.62 -44.09 11.45
C PHE A 330 -18.42 -43.13 11.65
N MET A 331 -18.26 -42.64 12.86
CA MET A 331 -17.25 -41.64 13.25
C MET A 331 -16.57 -42.06 14.57
N PRO A 332 -15.61 -43.01 14.57
CA PRO A 332 -14.74 -43.21 15.72
C PRO A 332 -13.98 -41.90 16.07
N ASP A 333 -13.32 -41.81 17.24
CA ASP A 333 -12.64 -40.57 17.70
C ASP A 333 -11.65 -39.96 16.70
N ARG A 334 -11.24 -40.73 15.70
CA ARG A 334 -10.56 -40.25 14.50
C ARG A 334 -11.43 -39.44 13.55
N ALA A 335 -12.76 -39.50 13.64
CA ALA A 335 -13.64 -38.89 12.66
C ALA A 335 -13.88 -37.41 12.88
N THR A 336 -13.77 -36.89 14.11
CA THR A 336 -13.69 -35.45 14.33
C THR A 336 -12.46 -34.88 13.60
N SER A 337 -11.35 -35.62 13.64
CA SER A 337 -10.14 -35.29 12.90
C SER A 337 -10.32 -35.45 11.39
N LEU A 338 -11.07 -36.48 10.95
CA LEU A 338 -11.41 -36.71 9.52
C LEU A 338 -12.43 -35.68 9.00
N PHE A 339 -13.44 -35.30 9.79
CA PHE A 339 -14.39 -34.23 9.43
C PHE A 339 -13.68 -32.86 9.38
N LEU A 340 -12.84 -32.53 10.34
CA LEU A 340 -12.00 -31.34 10.30
C LEU A 340 -11.01 -31.39 9.12
N GLY A 341 -10.46 -32.58 8.82
CA GLY A 341 -9.64 -32.83 7.64
C GLY A 341 -10.42 -32.64 6.33
N PHE A 342 -11.65 -33.14 6.25
CA PHE A 342 -12.54 -32.95 5.08
C PHE A 342 -12.93 -31.47 4.91
N VAL A 343 -13.32 -30.79 5.99
CA VAL A 343 -13.59 -29.34 5.97
C VAL A 343 -12.34 -28.56 5.55
N ALA A 344 -11.17 -28.91 6.08
CA ALA A 344 -9.90 -28.29 5.68
C ALA A 344 -9.60 -28.55 4.20
N LEU A 345 -9.86 -29.78 3.69
CA LEU A 345 -9.67 -30.15 2.29
C LEU A 345 -10.65 -29.42 1.37
N ALA A 346 -11.93 -29.30 1.77
CA ALA A 346 -12.94 -28.56 1.04
C ALA A 346 -12.63 -27.07 0.98
N LEU A 347 -12.14 -26.49 2.09
CA LEU A 347 -11.68 -25.10 2.14
C LEU A 347 -10.41 -24.87 1.31
N LEU A 348 -9.50 -25.87 1.30
CA LEU A 348 -8.31 -25.83 0.44
C LEU A 348 -8.70 -25.91 -1.04
N ALA A 349 -9.65 -26.79 -1.39
CA ALA A 349 -10.19 -26.90 -2.75
C ALA A 349 -10.89 -25.61 -3.18
N PHE A 350 -11.70 -25.00 -2.31
CA PHE A 350 -12.33 -23.71 -2.55
C PHE A 350 -11.28 -22.59 -2.70
N ALA A 351 -10.28 -22.54 -1.82
CA ALA A 351 -9.18 -21.59 -1.93
C ALA A 351 -8.37 -21.77 -3.23
N THR A 352 -8.19 -23.02 -3.67
CA THR A 352 -7.56 -23.34 -4.96
C THR A 352 -8.43 -22.89 -6.13
N TYR A 353 -9.75 -23.13 -6.06
CA TYR A 353 -10.69 -22.65 -7.07
C TYR A 353 -10.67 -21.13 -7.19
N VAL A 354 -10.73 -20.39 -6.07
CA VAL A 354 -10.61 -18.92 -6.06
C VAL A 354 -9.29 -18.46 -6.65
N GLN A 355 -8.19 -19.19 -6.37
CA GLN A 355 -6.87 -18.90 -6.94
C GLN A 355 -6.81 -19.12 -8.46
N LEU A 356 -7.48 -20.16 -8.95
CA LEU A 356 -7.56 -20.42 -10.39
C LEU A 356 -8.41 -19.34 -11.09
N GLN A 357 -9.54 -18.96 -10.50
CA GLN A 357 -10.37 -17.85 -11.01
C GLN A 357 -9.62 -16.53 -11.03
N TYR A 358 -8.84 -16.26 -9.96
CA TYR A 358 -7.98 -15.08 -9.94
C TYR A 358 -6.88 -15.12 -11.00
N GLY A 359 -6.28 -16.30 -11.23
CA GLY A 359 -5.29 -16.50 -12.29
C GLY A 359 -5.87 -16.17 -13.67
N GLU A 360 -7.11 -16.58 -13.93
CA GLU A 360 -7.81 -16.24 -15.18
C GLU A 360 -8.14 -14.74 -15.27
N GLN A 361 -8.62 -14.12 -14.18
CA GLN A 361 -8.87 -12.67 -14.16
C GLN A 361 -7.61 -11.83 -14.38
N MET A 362 -6.45 -12.32 -13.90
CA MET A 362 -5.15 -11.63 -14.07
C MET A 362 -4.44 -11.98 -15.38
N LYS A 363 -5.06 -12.83 -16.22
CA LYS A 363 -4.52 -13.17 -17.54
C LYS A 363 -4.41 -11.90 -18.39
N GLY A 364 -3.27 -11.70 -19.03
CA GLY A 364 -2.98 -10.48 -19.78
C GLY A 364 -2.47 -9.30 -18.94
N TRP A 365 -2.30 -9.44 -17.62
CA TRP A 365 -1.75 -8.39 -16.76
C TRP A 365 -0.38 -8.78 -16.20
N THR A 366 0.62 -7.91 -16.39
CA THR A 366 1.97 -8.07 -15.85
C THR A 366 2.35 -6.86 -15.02
N TYR A 367 3.11 -7.06 -13.94
CA TYR A 367 3.51 -6.02 -13.00
C TYR A 367 5.02 -6.00 -12.84
N TYR A 368 5.63 -4.82 -13.00
CA TYR A 368 7.06 -4.56 -12.82
C TYR A 368 7.26 -3.52 -11.73
N GLY A 369 7.79 -3.93 -10.60
CA GLY A 369 8.15 -3.05 -9.49
C GLY A 369 9.54 -3.37 -8.97
N THR A 370 10.03 -2.58 -8.04
CA THR A 370 11.36 -2.74 -7.43
C THR A 370 11.57 -4.10 -6.74
N ARG A 371 10.50 -4.86 -6.51
CA ARG A 371 10.52 -6.17 -5.85
C ARG A 371 10.75 -7.33 -6.81
N ASN A 372 10.34 -7.19 -8.04
CA ASN A 372 10.37 -8.27 -9.04
C ASN A 372 11.09 -7.89 -10.33
N SER A 373 11.62 -6.68 -10.39
CA SER A 373 12.36 -6.17 -11.53
C SER A 373 13.44 -5.18 -11.08
N ASN A 374 14.29 -4.75 -12.02
CA ASN A 374 15.33 -3.75 -11.76
C ASN A 374 14.86 -2.33 -12.10
N ILE A 375 13.56 -2.05 -12.05
CA ILE A 375 13.05 -0.69 -12.24
C ILE A 375 13.56 0.21 -11.11
N ALA A 376 13.88 1.48 -11.43
CA ALA A 376 14.52 2.40 -10.50
C ALA A 376 13.66 2.72 -9.26
N SER A 377 12.33 2.80 -9.43
CA SER A 377 11.37 3.13 -8.36
C SER A 377 9.99 2.57 -8.68
N ASP A 378 9.18 2.30 -7.64
CA ASP A 378 7.76 1.99 -7.77
C ASP A 378 6.90 3.24 -8.07
N SER A 379 7.47 4.46 -8.01
CA SER A 379 6.82 5.70 -8.39
C SER A 379 7.20 6.07 -9.83
N VAL A 380 6.31 5.75 -10.78
CA VAL A 380 6.47 6.01 -12.22
C VAL A 380 5.52 7.14 -12.62
N ARG A 381 6.07 8.25 -13.14
CA ARG A 381 5.33 9.47 -13.47
C ARG A 381 5.19 9.71 -14.97
N ALA A 382 6.09 9.17 -15.77
CA ALA A 382 6.09 9.32 -17.21
C ALA A 382 6.43 8.00 -17.90
N LEU A 383 5.86 7.76 -19.06
CA LEU A 383 6.16 6.63 -19.93
C LEU A 383 6.32 7.12 -21.37
N ALA A 384 7.22 6.52 -22.11
CA ALA A 384 7.36 6.71 -23.56
C ALA A 384 7.77 5.39 -24.22
N VAL A 385 7.52 5.28 -25.52
CA VAL A 385 7.93 4.15 -26.35
C VAL A 385 8.72 4.70 -27.51
N ASP A 386 9.89 4.13 -27.78
CA ASP A 386 10.70 4.51 -28.94
C ASP A 386 10.35 3.71 -30.19
N ALA A 387 11.01 4.06 -31.30
CA ALA A 387 10.75 3.44 -32.60
C ALA A 387 11.12 1.94 -32.64
N GLU A 388 12.03 1.50 -31.76
CA GLU A 388 12.43 0.11 -31.60
C GLU A 388 11.49 -0.69 -30.70
N GLY A 389 10.45 -0.05 -30.17
CA GLY A 389 9.48 -0.67 -29.24
C GLY A 389 9.98 -0.82 -27.81
N ARG A 390 11.12 -0.19 -27.46
CA ARG A 390 11.59 -0.15 -26.07
C ARG A 390 10.73 0.80 -25.26
N VAL A 391 10.38 0.38 -24.05
CA VAL A 391 9.57 1.21 -23.15
C VAL A 391 10.49 1.91 -22.14
N TRP A 392 10.30 3.21 -22.03
CA TRP A 392 11.02 4.08 -21.11
C TRP A 392 10.11 4.54 -20.01
N ALA A 393 10.57 4.45 -18.76
CA ALA A 393 9.83 4.85 -17.56
C ALA A 393 10.59 5.89 -16.75
N GLY A 394 10.01 7.08 -16.68
CA GLY A 394 10.49 8.18 -15.83
C GLY A 394 9.97 8.00 -14.41
N THR A 395 10.90 7.86 -13.46
CA THR A 395 10.58 7.57 -12.06
C THR A 395 11.07 8.67 -11.13
N GLU A 396 10.80 8.53 -9.83
CA GLU A 396 11.37 9.42 -8.79
C GLU A 396 12.85 9.10 -8.48
N ALA A 397 13.39 8.00 -8.99
CA ALA A 397 14.77 7.57 -8.74
C ALA A 397 15.61 7.44 -10.02
N GLY A 398 15.15 8.03 -11.13
CA GLY A 398 15.84 8.04 -12.42
C GLY A 398 15.00 7.46 -13.55
N LEU A 399 15.66 7.26 -14.69
CA LEU A 399 15.11 6.71 -15.92
C LEU A 399 15.30 5.19 -15.93
N ALA A 400 14.26 4.44 -16.28
CA ALA A 400 14.36 3.01 -16.53
C ALA A 400 13.98 2.67 -17.97
N ARG A 401 14.73 1.78 -18.62
CA ARG A 401 14.49 1.27 -19.99
C ARG A 401 14.16 -0.21 -19.92
N PHE A 402 13.05 -0.59 -20.52
CA PHE A 402 12.64 -1.98 -20.72
C PHE A 402 12.97 -2.45 -22.11
N GLU A 403 13.78 -3.50 -22.22
CA GLU A 403 14.22 -4.11 -23.45
C GLU A 403 14.43 -5.61 -23.23
N ASP A 404 13.93 -6.47 -24.09
CA ASP A 404 14.06 -7.93 -24.05
C ASP A 404 13.69 -8.56 -22.68
N GLY A 405 12.63 -8.01 -22.05
CA GLY A 405 12.15 -8.52 -20.76
C GLY A 405 12.92 -8.02 -19.53
N ASN A 406 13.90 -7.14 -19.70
CA ASN A 406 14.77 -6.65 -18.63
C ASN A 406 14.68 -5.13 -18.49
N TRP A 407 14.84 -4.65 -17.25
CA TRP A 407 14.95 -3.22 -16.93
C TRP A 407 16.42 -2.83 -16.72
N SER A 408 16.86 -1.76 -17.36
CA SER A 408 18.12 -1.06 -17.08
C SER A 408 17.85 0.37 -16.59
N THR A 409 18.71 0.91 -15.71
CA THR A 409 18.43 2.18 -15.02
C THR A 409 19.56 3.19 -15.19
N TYR A 410 19.17 4.45 -15.36
CA TYR A 410 20.02 5.63 -15.48
C TYR A 410 19.62 6.64 -14.39
N ASN A 411 20.61 7.22 -13.72
CA ASN A 411 20.39 8.22 -12.68
C ASN A 411 21.55 9.24 -12.68
N THR A 412 21.48 10.26 -11.85
CA THR A 412 22.48 11.33 -11.77
C THR A 412 23.89 10.83 -11.41
N SER A 413 24.05 9.62 -10.88
CA SER A 413 25.36 9.04 -10.52
C SER A 413 26.00 8.22 -11.63
N ASN A 414 25.23 7.75 -12.62
CA ASN A 414 25.71 6.87 -13.69
C ASN A 414 25.37 7.38 -15.10
N SER A 415 24.84 8.59 -15.24
CA SER A 415 24.44 9.18 -16.53
C SER A 415 24.55 10.72 -16.50
N GLY A 416 24.21 11.37 -17.60
CA GLY A 416 24.11 12.83 -17.69
C GLY A 416 22.74 13.41 -17.32
N LEU A 417 21.93 12.68 -16.58
CA LEU A 417 20.62 13.13 -16.11
C LEU A 417 20.78 14.27 -15.08
N LEU A 418 20.05 15.38 -15.26
CA LEU A 418 20.11 16.54 -14.37
C LEU A 418 19.55 16.23 -12.97
N ASN A 419 18.38 15.57 -12.94
CA ASN A 419 17.67 15.24 -11.70
C ASN A 419 17.01 13.86 -11.83
N ASN A 420 17.00 13.09 -10.72
CA ASN A 420 16.41 11.76 -10.71
C ASN A 420 14.87 11.77 -10.79
N LEU A 421 14.21 12.86 -10.39
CA LEU A 421 12.77 12.99 -10.48
C LEU A 421 12.35 13.39 -11.88
N ILE A 422 11.91 12.42 -12.68
CA ILE A 422 11.46 12.61 -14.05
C ILE A 422 9.93 12.72 -14.05
N ARG A 423 9.42 13.85 -14.50
CA ARG A 423 7.98 14.18 -14.53
C ARG A 423 7.36 14.01 -15.92
N ALA A 424 8.14 14.24 -16.97
CA ALA A 424 7.68 14.21 -18.34
C ALA A 424 8.69 13.49 -19.23
N MET A 425 8.19 12.83 -20.26
CA MET A 425 9.03 12.22 -21.29
C MET A 425 8.39 12.32 -22.65
N ALA A 426 9.24 12.47 -23.68
CA ALA A 426 8.85 12.34 -25.07
C ALA A 426 10.00 11.74 -25.87
N VAL A 427 9.66 11.05 -26.95
CA VAL A 427 10.60 10.59 -27.98
C VAL A 427 10.36 11.42 -29.22
N ASP A 428 11.40 12.04 -29.76
CA ASP A 428 11.29 12.77 -31.01
C ASP A 428 11.48 11.85 -32.23
N HIS A 429 11.34 12.41 -33.43
CA HIS A 429 11.42 11.64 -34.67
C HIS A 429 12.81 11.11 -35.01
N GLU A 430 13.86 11.61 -34.32
CA GLU A 430 15.23 11.11 -34.45
C GLU A 430 15.54 10.02 -33.40
N GLY A 431 14.57 9.70 -32.55
CA GLY A 431 14.69 8.70 -31.49
C GLY A 431 15.37 9.23 -30.23
N ARG A 432 15.57 10.54 -30.09
CA ARG A 432 16.11 11.14 -28.86
C ARG A 432 15.04 11.12 -27.77
N ILE A 433 15.46 10.78 -26.54
CA ILE A 433 14.60 10.75 -25.37
C ILE A 433 14.72 12.07 -24.62
N TRP A 434 13.65 12.83 -24.60
CA TRP A 434 13.54 14.10 -23.89
C TRP A 434 12.90 13.88 -22.52
N LEU A 435 13.55 14.36 -21.48
CA LEU A 435 13.22 14.11 -20.08
C LEU A 435 13.01 15.42 -19.34
N GLY A 436 11.77 15.72 -18.97
CA GLY A 436 11.42 16.85 -18.12
C GLY A 436 11.62 16.51 -16.65
N THR A 437 12.41 17.31 -15.96
CA THR A 437 12.77 17.14 -14.55
C THR A 437 12.40 18.38 -13.72
N GLU A 438 12.77 18.40 -12.43
CA GLU A 438 12.65 19.60 -11.60
C GLU A 438 13.79 20.61 -11.82
N ASP A 439 14.90 20.20 -12.47
CA ASP A 439 16.08 21.04 -12.70
C ASP A 439 16.29 21.31 -14.22
N GLY A 440 15.27 21.20 -15.03
CA GLY A 440 15.30 21.43 -16.49
C GLY A 440 15.01 20.18 -17.31
N VAL A 441 15.48 20.19 -18.54
CA VAL A 441 15.33 19.12 -19.53
C VAL A 441 16.66 18.40 -19.72
N SER A 442 16.66 17.07 -19.62
CA SER A 442 17.77 16.23 -20.08
C SER A 442 17.40 15.55 -21.38
N VAL A 443 18.36 15.39 -22.28
CA VAL A 443 18.17 14.72 -23.57
C VAL A 443 19.17 13.59 -23.70
N LEU A 444 18.68 12.41 -24.01
CA LEU A 444 19.49 11.23 -24.34
C LEU A 444 19.41 11.00 -25.85
N ASP A 445 20.57 11.11 -26.53
CA ASP A 445 20.76 10.87 -27.96
C ASP A 445 21.74 9.71 -28.14
N GLY A 446 21.23 8.52 -28.37
CA GLY A 446 22.02 7.29 -28.31
C GLY A 446 22.65 7.07 -26.93
N GLU A 447 23.94 7.39 -26.78
CA GLU A 447 24.66 7.37 -25.49
C GLU A 447 25.02 8.76 -24.98
N ALA A 448 24.82 9.80 -25.80
CA ALA A 448 25.18 11.17 -25.48
C ALA A 448 24.07 11.87 -24.66
N TRP A 449 24.49 12.65 -23.68
CA TRP A 449 23.59 13.45 -22.85
C TRP A 449 23.82 14.94 -23.08
N SER A 450 22.73 15.68 -23.19
CA SER A 450 22.71 17.13 -23.20
C SER A 450 21.60 17.67 -22.28
N SER A 451 21.61 18.95 -21.96
CA SER A 451 20.65 19.52 -21.03
C SER A 451 20.31 20.97 -21.35
N TYR A 452 19.07 21.35 -21.02
CA TYR A 452 18.53 22.69 -21.16
C TYR A 452 17.90 23.15 -19.84
N THR A 453 18.24 24.36 -19.42
CA THR A 453 17.72 25.01 -18.22
C THR A 453 17.33 26.45 -18.54
N THR A 454 16.69 27.14 -17.63
CA THR A 454 16.41 28.58 -17.75
C THR A 454 17.67 29.43 -18.03
N ALA A 455 18.84 28.94 -17.63
CA ALA A 455 20.12 29.63 -17.81
C ALA A 455 20.72 29.52 -19.23
N ASN A 456 20.38 28.47 -19.99
CA ASN A 456 20.96 28.17 -21.30
C ASN A 456 19.93 27.92 -22.41
N SER A 457 18.65 28.13 -22.14
CA SER A 457 17.54 27.93 -23.08
C SER A 457 16.49 29.03 -22.92
N GLY A 458 15.35 28.89 -23.62
CA GLY A 458 14.17 29.73 -23.44
C GLY A 458 13.08 29.05 -22.59
N LEU A 459 13.41 28.16 -21.69
CA LEU A 459 12.47 27.62 -20.74
C LEU A 459 12.01 28.71 -19.75
N PRO A 460 10.70 28.91 -19.50
CA PRO A 460 10.23 29.89 -18.54
C PRO A 460 10.46 29.44 -17.08
N ASP A 461 10.66 28.13 -16.86
CA ASP A 461 10.91 27.54 -15.56
C ASP A 461 11.64 26.19 -15.72
N ASP A 462 12.49 25.83 -14.75
CA ASP A 462 13.21 24.55 -14.74
C ASP A 462 12.31 23.36 -14.33
N HIS A 463 11.16 23.60 -13.69
CA HIS A 463 10.17 22.55 -13.41
C HIS A 463 9.36 22.18 -14.64
N VAL A 464 9.82 21.21 -15.42
CA VAL A 464 9.18 20.76 -16.66
C VAL A 464 8.16 19.68 -16.37
N LEU A 465 6.88 19.96 -16.68
CA LEU A 465 5.73 19.12 -16.34
C LEU A 465 5.23 18.24 -17.49
N CYS A 466 5.39 18.72 -18.74
CA CYS A 466 5.00 17.97 -19.94
C CYS A 466 5.89 18.34 -21.14
N ILE A 467 6.04 17.41 -22.07
CA ILE A 467 6.77 17.57 -23.31
C ILE A 467 5.92 16.97 -24.43
N ALA A 468 5.73 17.68 -25.54
CA ALA A 468 4.97 17.20 -26.68
C ALA A 468 5.75 17.46 -27.99
N PRO A 469 6.15 16.42 -28.73
CA PRO A 469 6.70 16.56 -30.06
C PRO A 469 5.58 16.94 -31.05
N LEU A 470 5.93 17.62 -32.15
CA LEU A 470 5.01 17.80 -33.26
C LEU A 470 4.72 16.44 -33.92
N PRO A 471 3.51 16.23 -34.46
CA PRO A 471 3.22 15.06 -35.30
C PRO A 471 4.17 14.93 -36.48
N ALA A 472 4.61 13.71 -36.78
CA ALA A 472 5.56 13.44 -37.89
C ALA A 472 5.12 14.01 -39.25
N ALA A 473 3.80 14.07 -39.51
CA ALA A 473 3.26 14.63 -40.73
C ALA A 473 3.50 16.14 -40.87
N LEU A 474 3.77 16.85 -39.79
CA LEU A 474 4.02 18.29 -39.75
C LEU A 474 5.51 18.64 -39.64
N ASP A 475 6.34 17.64 -39.39
CA ASP A 475 7.78 17.81 -39.26
C ASP A 475 8.49 17.42 -40.55
N THR A 476 8.88 18.43 -41.33
CA THR A 476 9.60 18.26 -42.60
C THR A 476 11.08 18.59 -42.52
N ARG A 477 11.61 18.85 -41.31
CA ARG A 477 12.98 19.34 -41.11
C ARG A 477 13.95 18.22 -40.74
N PRO A 478 15.14 18.13 -41.36
CA PRO A 478 16.23 17.30 -40.84
C PRO A 478 16.84 17.96 -39.61
N GLY A 479 17.09 17.18 -38.54
CA GLY A 479 17.80 17.67 -37.36
C GLY A 479 16.96 17.75 -36.08
N GLY A 480 15.87 16.99 -36.04
CA GLY A 480 14.97 16.90 -34.88
C GLY A 480 13.81 17.87 -34.94
N GLY A 481 12.61 17.33 -34.83
CA GLY A 481 11.38 18.07 -34.91
C GLY A 481 11.18 19.08 -33.77
N PRO A 482 10.30 20.06 -34.02
CA PRO A 482 9.92 20.99 -32.99
C PRO A 482 9.22 20.32 -31.82
N LEU A 483 9.46 20.84 -30.62
CA LEU A 483 8.86 20.37 -29.39
C LEU A 483 8.23 21.51 -28.59
N TRP A 484 7.16 21.17 -27.89
CA TRP A 484 6.56 22.01 -26.88
C TRP A 484 6.92 21.49 -25.48
N PHE A 485 7.22 22.41 -24.57
CA PHE A 485 7.51 22.15 -23.17
C PHE A 485 6.54 22.92 -22.30
N GLY A 486 5.86 22.24 -21.39
CA GLY A 486 5.04 22.88 -20.37
C GLY A 486 5.73 22.86 -19.02
N THR A 487 5.68 23.98 -18.32
CA THR A 487 6.38 24.22 -17.06
C THR A 487 5.43 24.75 -15.98
N GLU A 488 5.94 24.97 -14.76
CA GLU A 488 5.17 25.63 -13.69
C GLU A 488 4.79 27.09 -14.06
N HIS A 489 5.58 27.78 -14.89
CA HIS A 489 5.40 29.22 -15.18
C HIS A 489 5.19 29.53 -16.67
N GLY A 490 4.73 28.60 -17.47
CA GLY A 490 4.40 28.81 -18.88
C GLY A 490 4.73 27.64 -19.78
N ALA A 491 4.81 27.93 -21.08
CA ALA A 491 5.20 26.98 -22.10
C ALA A 491 6.35 27.53 -22.94
N SER A 492 7.16 26.64 -23.52
CA SER A 492 8.15 26.99 -24.53
C SER A 492 7.99 26.14 -25.79
N TYR A 493 8.22 26.75 -26.91
CA TYR A 493 8.36 26.10 -28.21
C TYR A 493 9.84 26.11 -28.61
N PHE A 494 10.38 24.95 -28.90
CA PHE A 494 11.71 24.77 -29.46
C PHE A 494 11.61 24.30 -30.90
N ASP A 495 12.15 25.03 -31.82
CA ASP A 495 12.08 24.74 -33.29
C ASP A 495 13.25 23.88 -33.78
N GLY A 496 14.10 23.38 -32.90
CA GLY A 496 15.35 22.68 -33.18
C GLY A 496 16.59 23.59 -33.08
N GLN A 497 16.41 24.91 -33.05
CA GLN A 497 17.50 25.91 -32.96
C GLN A 497 17.18 27.02 -31.98
N THR A 498 15.97 27.53 -31.98
CA THR A 498 15.56 28.69 -31.18
C THR A 498 14.41 28.34 -30.25
N TRP A 499 14.35 29.07 -29.13
CA TRP A 499 13.29 28.93 -28.15
C TRP A 499 12.36 30.14 -28.20
N THR A 500 11.06 29.90 -28.10
CA THR A 500 10.04 30.93 -27.91
C THR A 500 9.19 30.61 -26.69
N SER A 501 9.10 31.55 -25.73
CA SER A 501 8.44 31.33 -24.44
C SER A 501 7.11 32.08 -24.37
N TYR A 502 6.10 31.41 -23.83
CA TYR A 502 4.75 31.87 -23.63
C TYR A 502 4.37 31.75 -22.15
N THR A 503 3.97 32.85 -21.54
CA THR A 503 3.48 32.91 -20.15
C THR A 503 2.06 33.48 -20.16
N ALA A 504 1.34 33.39 -19.05
CA ALA A 504 0.01 34.01 -18.95
C ALA A 504 0.05 35.54 -19.16
N ASP A 505 1.19 36.18 -18.87
CA ASP A 505 1.36 37.64 -19.02
C ASP A 505 1.63 38.09 -20.47
N ASN A 506 2.27 37.23 -21.29
CA ASN A 506 2.66 37.58 -22.67
C ASN A 506 1.90 36.81 -23.76
N SER A 507 0.95 35.97 -23.36
CA SER A 507 0.17 35.13 -24.27
C SER A 507 -1.30 35.02 -23.87
N GLY A 508 -2.05 34.13 -24.51
CA GLY A 508 -3.43 33.81 -24.13
C GLY A 508 -3.57 32.52 -23.36
N LEU A 509 -2.53 32.08 -22.65
CA LEU A 509 -2.61 30.93 -21.76
C LEU A 509 -3.61 31.19 -20.63
N ALA A 510 -4.55 30.28 -20.40
CA ALA A 510 -5.56 30.38 -19.35
C ALA A 510 -4.98 30.26 -17.94
N GLY A 511 -3.80 29.66 -17.81
CA GLY A 511 -3.06 29.52 -16.56
C GLY A 511 -1.58 29.30 -16.78
N SER A 512 -0.75 29.81 -15.86
CA SER A 512 0.72 29.72 -15.97
C SER A 512 1.24 28.29 -15.88
N ARG A 513 0.61 27.44 -15.07
CA ARG A 513 1.01 26.05 -14.90
C ARG A 513 0.44 25.17 -16.00
N VAL A 514 1.31 24.69 -16.88
CA VAL A 514 0.95 23.87 -18.03
C VAL A 514 1.18 22.39 -17.70
N LEU A 515 0.09 21.63 -17.61
CA LEU A 515 0.09 20.24 -17.16
C LEU A 515 0.17 19.22 -18.28
N SER A 516 -0.36 19.58 -19.47
CA SER A 516 -0.40 18.70 -20.63
C SER A 516 -0.41 19.53 -21.92
N ILE A 517 0.22 19.01 -22.97
CA ILE A 517 0.21 19.62 -24.30
C ILE A 517 -0.08 18.51 -25.32
N ALA A 518 -0.95 18.80 -26.29
CA ALA A 518 -1.19 17.98 -27.46
C ALA A 518 -1.19 18.85 -28.71
N VAL A 519 -0.71 18.31 -29.86
CA VAL A 519 -0.70 19.02 -31.14
C VAL A 519 -1.61 18.28 -32.10
N ASP A 520 -2.55 19.01 -32.73
CA ASP A 520 -3.48 18.42 -33.70
C ASP A 520 -2.90 18.33 -35.11
N GLY A 521 -3.65 17.69 -36.01
CA GLY A 521 -3.24 17.50 -37.40
C GLY A 521 -3.08 18.80 -38.19
N ASP A 522 -3.65 19.91 -37.73
CA ASP A 522 -3.52 21.25 -38.31
C ASP A 522 -2.30 22.02 -37.73
N GLY A 523 -1.59 21.44 -36.78
CA GLY A 523 -0.44 22.07 -36.11
C GLY A 523 -0.83 23.03 -34.98
N ARG A 524 -2.09 23.04 -34.53
CA ARG A 524 -2.49 23.83 -33.39
C ARG A 524 -2.09 23.10 -32.11
N ALA A 525 -1.47 23.83 -31.18
CA ALA A 525 -1.06 23.30 -29.87
C ALA A 525 -2.15 23.58 -28.84
N TRP A 526 -2.58 22.52 -28.13
CA TRP A 526 -3.59 22.54 -27.09
C TRP A 526 -2.93 22.36 -25.74
N PHE A 527 -3.17 23.29 -24.80
CA PHE A 527 -2.52 23.36 -23.50
C PHE A 527 -3.54 23.15 -22.40
N GLY A 528 -3.43 22.05 -21.68
CA GLY A 528 -4.14 21.83 -20.42
C GLY A 528 -3.42 22.54 -19.27
N THR A 529 -4.11 23.45 -18.60
CA THR A 529 -3.55 24.26 -17.52
C THR A 529 -4.38 24.17 -16.24
N TRP A 530 -3.92 24.79 -15.16
CA TRP A 530 -4.72 24.95 -13.95
C TRP A 530 -5.91 25.90 -14.09
N GLY A 531 -5.88 26.77 -15.09
CA GLY A 531 -6.89 27.80 -15.31
C GLY A 531 -7.81 27.57 -16.51
N GLY A 532 -7.69 26.45 -17.21
CA GLY A 532 -8.48 26.10 -18.38
C GLY A 532 -7.70 25.39 -19.46
N LEU A 533 -8.33 25.21 -20.61
CA LEU A 533 -7.74 24.72 -21.84
C LEU A 533 -7.43 25.91 -22.76
N SER A 534 -6.22 26.00 -23.27
CA SER A 534 -5.85 27.01 -24.26
C SER A 534 -5.42 26.35 -25.57
N VAL A 535 -5.72 26.98 -26.69
CA VAL A 535 -5.23 26.57 -28.01
C VAL A 535 -4.49 27.71 -28.70
N PHE A 536 -3.33 27.37 -29.27
CA PHE A 536 -2.51 28.26 -30.06
C PHE A 536 -2.52 27.83 -31.52
N GLY A 537 -3.02 28.69 -32.40
CA GLY A 537 -3.10 28.47 -33.87
C GLY A 537 -1.96 29.11 -34.67
N GLY A 538 -0.79 29.32 -34.03
CA GLY A 538 0.38 29.94 -34.70
C GLY A 538 0.41 31.47 -34.61
N GLN A 539 -0.73 32.15 -34.56
CA GLN A 539 -0.82 33.61 -34.46
C GLN A 539 -1.75 34.09 -33.33
N SER A 540 -2.76 33.31 -32.99
CA SER A 540 -3.77 33.70 -32.02
C SER A 540 -3.98 32.61 -30.96
N TRP A 541 -4.39 33.04 -29.79
CA TRP A 541 -4.76 32.20 -28.67
C TRP A 541 -6.28 32.23 -28.44
N THR A 542 -6.84 31.09 -28.13
CA THR A 542 -8.22 30.96 -27.63
C THR A 542 -8.21 30.11 -26.35
N SER A 543 -8.95 30.55 -25.33
CA SER A 543 -9.00 29.86 -24.05
C SER A 543 -10.42 29.49 -23.66
N TYR A 544 -10.57 28.27 -23.16
CA TYR A 544 -11.79 27.64 -22.72
C TYR A 544 -11.72 27.38 -21.20
N THR A 545 -12.77 27.81 -20.49
CA THR A 545 -12.95 27.59 -19.05
C THR A 545 -14.35 27.05 -18.79
N SER A 546 -14.61 26.57 -17.59
CA SER A 546 -15.95 26.16 -17.18
C SER A 546 -16.98 27.28 -17.26
N ALA A 547 -16.54 28.55 -17.19
CA ALA A 547 -17.39 29.71 -17.27
C ALA A 547 -17.78 30.11 -18.71
N ASN A 548 -16.95 29.80 -19.73
CA ASN A 548 -17.17 30.24 -21.11
C ASN A 548 -17.32 29.08 -22.12
N SER A 549 -17.28 27.84 -21.65
CA SER A 549 -17.38 26.65 -22.49
C SER A 549 -18.11 25.52 -21.78
N GLY A 550 -18.13 24.30 -22.36
CA GLY A 550 -18.63 23.09 -21.72
C GLY A 550 -17.55 22.27 -21.00
N LEU A 551 -16.43 22.89 -20.65
CA LEU A 551 -15.38 22.25 -19.87
C LEU A 551 -15.90 21.94 -18.46
N ALA A 552 -15.72 20.70 -17.98
CA ALA A 552 -16.27 20.26 -16.69
C ALA A 552 -15.61 20.94 -15.48
N TYR A 553 -14.31 21.23 -15.59
CA TYR A 553 -13.51 21.85 -14.54
C TYR A 553 -12.31 22.60 -15.14
N ASP A 554 -11.88 23.70 -14.53
CA ASP A 554 -10.81 24.53 -15.10
C ASP A 554 -9.43 23.88 -15.02
N THR A 555 -9.16 23.01 -14.07
CA THR A 555 -7.91 22.23 -14.06
C THR A 555 -7.98 21.10 -15.08
N VAL A 556 -7.24 21.27 -16.18
CA VAL A 556 -7.09 20.27 -17.26
C VAL A 556 -5.75 19.55 -17.08
N SER A 557 -5.81 18.33 -16.56
CA SER A 557 -4.63 17.53 -16.20
C SER A 557 -4.00 16.81 -17.39
N SER A 558 -4.80 16.47 -18.40
CA SER A 558 -4.37 15.74 -19.60
C SER A 558 -5.18 16.13 -20.81
N VAL A 559 -4.52 16.23 -21.95
CA VAL A 559 -5.15 16.51 -23.25
C VAL A 559 -4.68 15.44 -24.24
N VAL A 560 -5.64 14.83 -24.95
CA VAL A 560 -5.37 13.86 -26.03
C VAL A 560 -6.30 14.17 -27.20
N ILE A 561 -5.82 13.94 -28.40
CA ILE A 561 -6.57 14.16 -29.65
C ILE A 561 -6.83 12.79 -30.27
N ASP A 562 -8.09 12.47 -30.55
CA ASP A 562 -8.44 11.22 -31.21
C ASP A 562 -8.24 11.30 -32.72
N ARG A 563 -8.51 10.20 -33.44
CA ARG A 563 -8.31 10.10 -34.87
C ARG A 563 -9.28 10.97 -35.68
N GLU A 564 -10.42 11.29 -35.11
CA GLU A 564 -11.45 12.15 -35.66
C GLU A 564 -11.16 13.63 -35.42
N GLY A 565 -10.11 13.94 -34.62
CA GLY A 565 -9.71 15.31 -34.26
C GLY A 565 -10.46 15.88 -33.07
N HIS A 566 -11.19 15.07 -32.29
CA HIS A 566 -11.82 15.52 -31.08
C HIS A 566 -10.77 15.71 -29.96
N ILE A 567 -10.94 16.77 -29.19
CA ILE A 567 -10.03 17.10 -28.07
C ILE A 567 -10.61 16.55 -26.78
N TRP A 568 -9.93 15.56 -26.22
CA TRP A 568 -10.27 14.91 -24.95
C TRP A 568 -9.49 15.56 -23.83
N CYS A 569 -10.19 16.07 -22.82
CA CYS A 569 -9.63 16.78 -21.67
C CYS A 569 -9.94 16.02 -20.38
N GLY A 570 -8.92 15.49 -19.73
CA GLY A 570 -9.02 14.94 -18.37
C GLY A 570 -9.02 16.08 -17.36
N THR A 571 -10.02 16.12 -16.48
CA THR A 571 -10.18 17.17 -15.49
C THR A 571 -10.34 16.60 -14.07
N LEU A 572 -10.36 17.45 -13.06
CA LEU A 572 -10.66 17.02 -11.68
C LEU A 572 -12.12 16.62 -11.48
N ASP A 573 -13.02 16.97 -12.42
CA ASP A 573 -14.44 16.61 -12.36
C ASP A 573 -14.92 15.93 -13.66
N GLY A 574 -14.22 14.88 -14.08
CA GLY A 574 -14.55 14.06 -15.24
C GLY A 574 -13.71 14.36 -16.48
N ILE A 575 -14.24 13.94 -17.62
CA ILE A 575 -13.62 14.08 -18.94
C ILE A 575 -14.51 14.94 -19.81
N SER A 576 -13.95 15.98 -20.41
CA SER A 576 -14.64 16.82 -21.39
C SER A 576 -14.11 16.54 -22.78
N VAL A 577 -14.99 16.47 -23.77
CA VAL A 577 -14.66 16.23 -25.16
C VAL A 577 -15.20 17.36 -26.01
N PHE A 578 -14.33 17.99 -26.82
CA PHE A 578 -14.68 19.03 -27.78
C PHE A 578 -14.56 18.47 -29.20
N ASP A 579 -15.65 18.50 -29.99
CA ASP A 579 -15.69 17.99 -31.35
C ASP A 579 -15.43 19.07 -32.43
N GLY A 580 -14.93 20.23 -32.00
CA GLY A 580 -14.73 21.41 -32.85
C GLY A 580 -15.92 22.36 -32.89
N SER A 581 -17.10 21.94 -32.41
CA SER A 581 -18.34 22.74 -32.38
C SER A 581 -19.06 22.70 -31.02
N ALA A 582 -19.08 21.54 -30.39
CA ALA A 582 -19.82 21.30 -29.18
C ALA A 582 -18.96 20.56 -28.14
N TRP A 583 -19.37 20.72 -26.86
CA TRP A 583 -18.75 20.04 -25.73
C TRP A 583 -19.62 18.90 -25.25
N ARG A 584 -19.00 17.78 -24.89
CA ARG A 584 -19.62 16.65 -24.20
C ARG A 584 -18.81 16.30 -22.96
N THR A 585 -19.47 16.05 -21.84
CA THR A 585 -18.81 15.73 -20.59
C THR A 585 -19.19 14.32 -20.12
N TYR A 586 -18.19 13.56 -19.68
CA TYR A 586 -18.32 12.28 -19.01
C TYR A 586 -17.91 12.43 -17.53
N GLY A 587 -18.86 12.27 -16.62
CA GLY A 587 -18.64 12.30 -15.16
C GLY A 587 -19.21 11.06 -14.48
N LEU A 588 -19.12 10.97 -13.17
CA LEU A 588 -19.62 9.84 -12.38
C LEU A 588 -21.10 9.51 -12.65
N MET A 589 -21.90 10.52 -12.94
CA MET A 589 -23.36 10.35 -13.11
C MET A 589 -23.75 9.75 -14.46
N ASN A 590 -22.91 9.84 -15.49
CA ASN A 590 -23.18 9.36 -16.85
C ASN A 590 -22.12 8.36 -17.36
N MET A 591 -21.18 7.98 -16.52
CA MET A 591 -20.18 6.95 -16.80
C MET A 591 -20.38 5.77 -15.85
N ALA A 592 -20.22 4.56 -16.33
CA ALA A 592 -20.12 3.38 -15.48
C ALA A 592 -18.75 3.29 -14.78
N LEU A 593 -18.14 4.44 -14.44
CA LEU A 593 -16.83 4.56 -13.81
C LEU A 593 -16.97 4.85 -12.32
N ARG A 594 -15.98 4.38 -11.55
CA ARG A 594 -15.94 4.56 -10.10
C ARG A 594 -15.20 5.80 -9.64
N PHE A 595 -14.69 6.63 -10.58
CA PHE A 595 -13.88 7.80 -10.29
C PHE A 595 -14.31 9.00 -11.15
N ASN A 596 -13.98 10.19 -10.68
CA ASN A 596 -14.30 11.45 -11.35
C ASN A 596 -13.03 12.21 -11.77
N THR A 597 -11.92 12.02 -11.06
CA THR A 597 -10.67 12.71 -11.36
C THR A 597 -9.92 11.95 -12.46
N ALA A 598 -9.87 12.52 -13.66
CA ALA A 598 -9.10 12.01 -14.79
C ALA A 598 -7.72 12.69 -14.82
N THR A 599 -6.68 11.98 -14.37
CA THR A 599 -5.31 12.53 -14.24
C THR A 599 -4.48 12.36 -15.50
N VAL A 600 -4.73 11.31 -16.27
CA VAL A 600 -4.03 11.01 -17.53
C VAL A 600 -4.99 10.36 -18.52
N LEU A 601 -4.86 10.74 -19.78
CA LEU A 601 -5.51 10.15 -20.94
C LEU A 601 -4.46 9.62 -21.90
N ALA A 602 -4.78 8.57 -22.65
CA ALA A 602 -3.96 8.07 -23.76
C ALA A 602 -4.84 7.49 -24.87
N LEU A 603 -4.35 7.59 -26.09
CA LEU A 603 -4.95 6.96 -27.27
C LEU A 603 -4.13 5.71 -27.63
N ASP A 604 -4.78 4.58 -27.82
CA ASP A 604 -4.11 3.37 -28.28
C ASP A 604 -4.13 3.23 -29.83
N HIS A 605 -3.45 2.20 -30.34
CA HIS A 605 -3.37 1.95 -31.78
C HIS A 605 -4.69 1.49 -32.42
N ARG A 606 -5.71 1.14 -31.61
CA ARG A 606 -7.07 0.81 -32.07
C ARG A 606 -7.99 2.05 -32.09
N GLY A 607 -7.53 3.19 -31.57
CA GLY A 607 -8.32 4.41 -31.43
C GLY A 607 -9.17 4.45 -30.16
N GLN A 608 -8.87 3.60 -29.19
CA GLN A 608 -9.56 3.56 -27.90
C GLN A 608 -8.91 4.58 -26.94
N ILE A 609 -9.74 5.26 -26.14
CA ILE A 609 -9.26 6.22 -25.14
C ILE A 609 -9.13 5.53 -23.79
N TRP A 610 -7.91 5.50 -23.28
CA TRP A 610 -7.59 5.04 -21.95
C TRP A 610 -7.54 6.21 -20.97
N VAL A 611 -8.07 6.03 -19.78
CA VAL A 611 -8.04 7.02 -18.71
C VAL A 611 -7.49 6.41 -17.44
N GLY A 612 -6.60 7.14 -16.80
CA GLY A 612 -6.14 6.87 -15.43
C GLY A 612 -6.59 7.99 -14.49
N GLY A 613 -6.90 7.63 -13.26
CA GLY A 613 -7.39 8.59 -12.29
C GLY A 613 -7.31 8.13 -10.85
N ASP A 614 -7.89 8.92 -9.97
CA ASP A 614 -7.98 8.65 -8.54
C ASP A 614 -9.44 8.48 -8.11
N LEU A 615 -9.69 7.54 -7.18
CA LEU A 615 -11.01 7.38 -6.59
C LEU A 615 -11.34 8.56 -5.64
N PRO A 616 -12.61 8.96 -5.51
CA PRO A 616 -13.03 10.04 -4.62
C PRO A 616 -12.69 9.82 -3.14
N THR A 617 -12.43 8.58 -2.75
CA THR A 617 -12.14 8.17 -1.37
C THR A 617 -10.67 8.33 -0.96
N GLY A 618 -9.81 8.87 -1.86
CA GLY A 618 -8.37 9.06 -1.62
C GLY A 618 -7.52 8.64 -2.82
N PRO A 619 -6.20 8.62 -2.71
CA PRO A 619 -5.27 8.30 -3.80
C PRO A 619 -5.29 6.79 -4.12
N VAL A 620 -6.44 6.28 -4.49
CA VAL A 620 -6.65 4.90 -4.93
C VAL A 620 -6.73 4.91 -6.44
N GLY A 621 -5.84 4.18 -7.10
CA GLY A 621 -5.75 4.14 -8.56
C GLY A 621 -7.00 3.60 -9.21
N ALA A 622 -7.34 4.20 -10.33
CA ALA A 622 -8.43 3.80 -11.18
C ALA A 622 -8.00 3.87 -12.65
N ALA A 623 -8.54 2.97 -13.46
CA ALA A 623 -8.36 3.01 -14.91
C ALA A 623 -9.63 2.54 -15.63
N ALA A 624 -9.87 3.12 -16.79
CA ALA A 624 -10.96 2.70 -17.68
C ALA A 624 -10.57 2.93 -19.15
N MET A 625 -11.33 2.32 -20.06
CA MET A 625 -11.15 2.45 -21.49
C MET A 625 -12.49 2.70 -22.17
N PHE A 626 -12.52 3.66 -23.11
CA PHE A 626 -13.65 3.92 -23.99
C PHE A 626 -13.39 3.30 -25.37
N ASP A 627 -14.28 2.39 -25.79
CA ASP A 627 -14.16 1.65 -27.05
C ASP A 627 -14.83 2.36 -28.25
N GLY A 628 -15.22 3.63 -28.07
CA GLY A 628 -16.02 4.39 -29.03
C GLY A 628 -17.53 4.29 -28.80
N LYS A 629 -18.00 3.36 -27.95
CA LYS A 629 -19.42 3.13 -27.65
C LYS A 629 -19.71 3.16 -26.14
N GLN A 630 -18.88 2.47 -25.36
CA GLN A 630 -19.07 2.32 -23.92
C GLN A 630 -17.74 2.34 -23.16
N TRP A 631 -17.83 2.58 -21.85
CA TRP A 631 -16.69 2.53 -20.94
C TRP A 631 -16.52 1.14 -20.35
N HIS A 632 -15.28 0.68 -20.29
CA HIS A 632 -14.87 -0.55 -19.63
C HIS A 632 -14.02 -0.20 -18.41
N ASP A 633 -14.42 -0.67 -17.22
CA ASP A 633 -13.74 -0.38 -15.95
C ASP A 633 -12.65 -1.40 -15.64
N TYR A 634 -11.43 -0.93 -15.50
CA TYR A 634 -10.25 -1.71 -15.12
C TYR A 634 -9.71 -1.32 -13.73
N SER A 635 -10.43 -0.50 -12.97
CA SER A 635 -9.98 0.01 -11.67
C SER A 635 -9.62 -1.08 -10.66
N GLN A 636 -10.22 -2.27 -10.78
CA GLN A 636 -9.91 -3.43 -9.93
C GLN A 636 -8.42 -3.86 -9.99
N TYR A 637 -7.70 -3.54 -11.07
CA TYR A 637 -6.28 -3.87 -11.24
C TYR A 637 -5.35 -2.84 -10.59
N PHE A 638 -5.88 -1.69 -10.18
CA PHE A 638 -5.16 -0.56 -9.58
C PHE A 638 -5.69 -0.21 -8.17
N SER A 639 -6.81 -0.80 -7.75
CA SER A 639 -7.46 -0.57 -6.46
C SER A 639 -7.18 -1.70 -5.46
N GLY A 640 -7.64 -1.55 -4.23
CA GLY A 640 -7.40 -2.50 -3.14
C GLY A 640 -6.11 -2.16 -2.39
N ASP A 641 -5.40 -3.17 -1.92
CA ASP A 641 -4.11 -2.98 -1.22
C ASP A 641 -3.04 -2.32 -2.11
N ARG A 642 -3.34 -2.20 -3.39
CA ARG A 642 -2.41 -1.65 -4.36
C ARG A 642 -2.44 -0.14 -4.46
N GLN A 643 -3.50 0.55 -4.03
CA GLN A 643 -3.65 2.02 -3.99
C GLN A 643 -2.69 2.75 -4.95
N ALA A 644 -2.75 2.38 -6.24
CA ALA A 644 -1.75 2.77 -7.21
C ALA A 644 -2.30 3.82 -8.19
N PRO A 645 -2.29 5.12 -7.82
CA PRO A 645 -2.69 6.18 -8.73
C PRO A 645 -1.96 6.07 -10.05
N VAL A 646 -2.71 6.02 -11.15
CA VAL A 646 -2.16 5.97 -12.50
C VAL A 646 -1.75 7.38 -12.92
N ARG A 647 -0.50 7.55 -13.36
CA ARG A 647 0.08 8.86 -13.73
C ARG A 647 0.57 8.93 -15.18
N ALA A 648 0.81 7.78 -15.79
CA ALA A 648 1.20 7.71 -17.20
C ALA A 648 0.53 6.52 -17.86
N ILE A 649 0.15 6.64 -19.11
CA ILE A 649 -0.36 5.54 -19.95
C ILE A 649 0.25 5.67 -21.33
N VAL A 650 0.72 4.57 -21.91
CA VAL A 650 1.21 4.52 -23.28
C VAL A 650 0.90 3.16 -23.90
N ALA A 651 0.63 3.13 -25.21
CA ALA A 651 0.52 1.91 -25.98
C ALA A 651 1.84 1.65 -26.73
N ASP A 652 2.34 0.41 -26.68
CA ASP A 652 3.49 0.00 -27.48
C ASP A 652 3.06 -0.50 -28.88
N PRO A 653 4.01 -0.78 -29.80
CA PRO A 653 3.68 -1.21 -31.14
C PRO A 653 2.83 -2.48 -31.24
N GLU A 654 2.89 -3.37 -30.23
CA GLU A 654 2.04 -4.55 -30.13
C GLU A 654 0.66 -4.25 -29.50
N ASN A 655 0.36 -2.98 -29.25
CA ASN A 655 -0.84 -2.50 -28.56
C ASN A 655 -0.98 -3.05 -27.14
N ARG A 656 0.12 -3.38 -26.47
CA ARG A 656 0.12 -3.58 -25.03
C ARG A 656 0.01 -2.21 -24.38
N ILE A 657 -0.83 -2.11 -23.36
CA ILE A 657 -1.04 -0.84 -22.64
C ILE A 657 -0.19 -0.85 -21.38
N TRP A 658 0.68 0.12 -21.27
CA TRP A 658 1.60 0.32 -20.17
C TRP A 658 1.10 1.44 -19.26
N PHE A 659 0.97 1.16 -17.97
CA PHE A 659 0.51 2.10 -16.95
C PHE A 659 1.65 2.39 -15.98
N GLY A 660 2.04 3.64 -15.85
CA GLY A 660 2.92 4.13 -14.80
C GLY A 660 2.11 4.49 -13.56
N THR A 661 2.49 3.95 -12.41
CA THR A 661 1.79 4.15 -11.14
C THR A 661 2.69 4.78 -10.09
N LEU A 662 2.10 5.41 -9.05
CA LEU A 662 2.89 6.02 -7.97
C LEU A 662 3.44 5.03 -6.94
N LEU A 663 2.89 3.81 -6.84
CA LEU A 663 3.22 2.90 -5.73
C LEU A 663 3.46 1.44 -6.15
N GLN A 664 3.36 1.14 -7.46
CA GLN A 664 3.47 -0.24 -7.96
C GLN A 664 4.41 -0.40 -9.16
N GLY A 665 5.12 0.66 -9.52
CA GLY A 665 5.93 0.64 -10.72
C GLY A 665 5.09 0.69 -11.98
N VAL A 666 5.37 -0.22 -12.90
CA VAL A 666 4.71 -0.33 -14.19
C VAL A 666 3.76 -1.53 -14.21
N VAL A 667 2.54 -1.30 -14.69
CA VAL A 667 1.53 -2.33 -14.95
C VAL A 667 1.30 -2.43 -16.45
N VAL A 668 1.29 -3.62 -16.99
CA VAL A 668 1.13 -3.88 -18.43
C VAL A 668 -0.12 -4.71 -18.66
N TYR A 669 -0.97 -4.27 -19.56
CA TYR A 669 -2.11 -5.01 -20.08
C TYR A 669 -1.83 -5.49 -21.50
N ASP A 670 -1.83 -6.80 -21.69
CA ASP A 670 -1.63 -7.46 -22.99
C ASP A 670 -2.83 -8.38 -23.36
N GLY A 671 -4.01 -8.10 -22.80
CA GLY A 671 -5.22 -8.91 -22.94
C GLY A 671 -5.81 -8.96 -24.37
N PHE A 672 -5.25 -8.23 -25.32
CA PHE A 672 -5.70 -8.26 -26.72
C PHE A 672 -5.13 -9.45 -27.52
N LYS A 673 -4.17 -10.21 -26.98
CA LYS A 673 -3.66 -11.46 -27.57
C LYS A 673 -4.68 -12.59 -27.41
N GLY A 674 -5.65 -12.67 -28.28
CA GLY A 674 -6.67 -13.75 -28.29
C GLY A 674 -8.02 -13.35 -28.85
N GLU A 675 -8.17 -12.11 -29.30
CA GLU A 675 -9.38 -11.60 -29.95
C GLU A 675 -9.24 -11.50 -31.51
N GLU A 676 -8.23 -12.17 -32.09
CA GLU A 676 -8.13 -12.36 -33.54
C GLU A 676 -8.91 -13.58 -34.02
#